data_65fad3b98a24d15f6be1db0233c8c903
#
_entry.id   65fad3b98a24d15f6be1db0233c8c903
#
_cell.length_a   1.000
_cell.length_b   1.000
_cell.length_c   1.000
_cell.angle_alpha   90.00
_cell.angle_beta   90.00
_cell.angle_gamma   90.00
#
_symmetry.space_group_name_H-M   'P 1'
#
loop_
_entity.id
_entity.type
_entity.pdbx_description
1 polymer ?
#
loop_
_entity_poly.entity_id
_entity_poly.type
_entity_poly.pdbx_seq_one_letter_code
_entity_poly.pdbx_strand_id
1 'polypeptide(L)'
;MKDLLLITPPFTQLNTPYPATCYLKGFLNTKNISAFQMDLGIEVILELFSKKTFEAIFEIAFKNDRIVTENTQRIYALKKAYLQPLDDVIAFLQDKKPTFARQICSDQFLPQASRFNQLDDLDWAFGSMGMQDKAKHLATLYLEDLSDFIIECIDPNFGFSRYAERLGQSANAFDELYANLQAEPTYIDDITIQLLEEKLQTVQPKLVCFSVPFPGNLYSAFRCAQYIKTNYPDIKIAMGGGFPNTELRSVSDVRVFEFFDFITLDDGELPIELLYNHVKNPNTKEFKRSFILENNAVVYINNSSKPDYKQSDLGTPDYSDLLLNDYISVIEIANPMHSLWSDGRWNKLTMAHGCYWGKCTFCDISLDYIKIYEPIAAKLLVDRMEQLMEQTGETGFHFVDEAAPPALMKALALEIIKRQLTVTWWTNIRFEKNFTKDLCLLLKASGCIAVSGGLEVASDRLLKLIDKGVTVEQVARVTRNFTEANMMVHSYLMYGYPTQTVQETVDSLEMVRQLFEIGVLQSGFWHQFALTAHSPIGLNPSEYKIQPHYKDITFANNDVDFTDTTGIDHNQFSFGLKKSLFNFMHGIGFDMPLQEWFEFKIPKTSIKPDFIFQCLETETNFNIKPTAKIMWLGTEPLVTEHSKTKRGNTFYSLKLTFHNTTNTFDITLDKDKGSWFLNQLEALNINNNQLPSFSALKKDFETEFEDFELFWFSKPMNVLRDNGLLIL
;
A
#
# COMPACT_ATOMS: atom_id res chain seq x y z
N MET A 1 -0.87 -27.41 -22.09
CA MET A 1 -0.32 -28.00 -20.86
C MET A 1 0.76 -27.06 -20.33
N LYS A 2 0.66 -26.61 -19.12
CA LYS A 2 1.65 -25.77 -18.43
C LYS A 2 2.21 -26.56 -17.25
N ASP A 3 3.49 -26.40 -16.94
CA ASP A 3 4.11 -27.18 -15.88
C ASP A 3 3.65 -26.75 -14.47
N LEU A 4 3.39 -25.45 -14.26
CA LEU A 4 2.98 -24.89 -12.99
C LEU A 4 1.65 -24.13 -13.08
N LEU A 5 0.89 -24.15 -11.98
CA LEU A 5 -0.25 -23.28 -11.74
C LEU A 5 0.01 -22.49 -10.46
N LEU A 6 0.03 -21.15 -10.58
CA LEU A 6 0.18 -20.21 -9.48
C LEU A 6 -1.20 -19.68 -9.08
N ILE A 7 -1.59 -19.77 -7.81
CA ILE A 7 -2.91 -19.41 -7.34
C ILE A 7 -2.81 -18.41 -6.19
N THR A 8 -3.52 -17.29 -6.31
CA THR A 8 -3.91 -16.48 -5.15
C THR A 8 -5.27 -16.99 -4.68
N PRO A 9 -5.36 -17.60 -3.49
CA PRO A 9 -6.63 -18.17 -3.00
C PRO A 9 -7.58 -17.10 -2.46
N PRO A 10 -8.92 -17.35 -2.40
CA PRO A 10 -9.89 -16.42 -1.81
C PRO A 10 -9.62 -16.09 -0.34
N PHE A 11 -9.79 -14.84 0.12
CA PHE A 11 -10.02 -13.60 -0.62
C PHE A 11 -8.92 -12.59 -0.30
N THR A 12 -8.70 -11.66 -1.24
CA THR A 12 -7.79 -10.53 -1.06
C THR A 12 -8.48 -9.22 -1.50
N GLN A 13 -7.69 -8.20 -1.84
CA GLN A 13 -8.16 -6.96 -2.44
C GLN A 13 -8.90 -7.19 -3.76
N LEU A 14 -9.94 -6.40 -4.02
CA LEU A 14 -10.83 -6.59 -5.17
C LEU A 14 -10.57 -5.63 -6.34
N ASN A 15 -9.73 -4.62 -6.13
CA ASN A 15 -9.49 -3.55 -7.13
C ASN A 15 -8.33 -3.83 -8.09
N THR A 16 -7.39 -4.69 -7.72
CA THR A 16 -6.19 -4.99 -8.50
C THR A 16 -5.57 -6.32 -8.03
N PRO A 17 -4.88 -7.08 -8.89
CA PRO A 17 -4.24 -8.33 -8.48
C PRO A 17 -3.25 -8.16 -7.32
N TYR A 18 -3.18 -9.18 -6.45
CA TYR A 18 -2.09 -9.29 -5.50
C TYR A 18 -0.78 -9.64 -6.25
N PRO A 19 0.34 -8.94 -6.02
CA PRO A 19 1.47 -8.96 -6.94
C PRO A 19 2.30 -10.26 -6.97
N ALA A 20 2.22 -11.11 -5.94
CA ALA A 20 3.15 -12.23 -5.76
C ALA A 20 3.19 -13.19 -6.95
N THR A 21 2.02 -13.62 -7.47
CA THR A 21 1.98 -14.55 -8.61
C THR A 21 2.53 -13.91 -9.89
N CYS A 22 2.33 -12.60 -10.08
CA CYS A 22 2.88 -11.87 -11.22
C CYS A 22 4.41 -11.83 -11.18
N TYR A 23 5.01 -11.58 -10.01
CA TYR A 23 6.47 -11.62 -9.82
C TYR A 23 7.03 -13.01 -10.05
N LEU A 24 6.43 -14.04 -9.45
CA LEU A 24 6.86 -15.42 -9.64
C LEU A 24 6.74 -15.86 -11.11
N LYS A 25 5.67 -15.47 -11.81
CA LYS A 25 5.51 -15.79 -13.24
C LYS A 25 6.54 -15.06 -14.08
N GLY A 26 6.79 -13.76 -13.83
CA GLY A 26 7.86 -13.01 -14.48
C GLY A 26 9.23 -13.68 -14.31
N PHE A 27 9.55 -14.12 -13.09
CA PHE A 27 10.76 -14.88 -12.81
C PHE A 27 10.81 -16.21 -13.56
N LEU A 28 9.75 -17.02 -13.50
CA LEU A 28 9.67 -18.31 -14.20
C LEU A 28 9.87 -18.16 -15.70
N ASN A 29 9.39 -17.08 -16.31
CA ASN A 29 9.64 -16.77 -17.72
C ASN A 29 11.14 -16.60 -18.01
N THR A 30 11.93 -16.01 -17.09
CA THR A 30 13.38 -15.89 -17.25
C THR A 30 14.10 -17.26 -17.24
N LYS A 31 13.45 -18.28 -16.65
CA LYS A 31 13.95 -19.67 -16.56
C LYS A 31 13.38 -20.57 -17.64
N ASN A 32 12.56 -20.06 -18.56
CA ASN A 32 11.83 -20.85 -19.55
C ASN A 32 10.97 -21.97 -18.92
N ILE A 33 10.42 -21.70 -17.74
CA ILE A 33 9.48 -22.59 -17.04
C ILE A 33 8.07 -22.11 -17.34
N SER A 34 7.25 -22.99 -17.93
CA SER A 34 5.90 -22.62 -18.32
C SER A 34 4.95 -22.61 -17.12
N ALA A 35 4.38 -21.45 -16.82
CA ALA A 35 3.43 -21.27 -15.75
C ALA A 35 2.12 -20.64 -16.25
N PHE A 36 1.02 -20.94 -15.56
CA PHE A 36 -0.24 -20.23 -15.61
C PHE A 36 -0.52 -19.64 -14.23
N GLN A 37 -1.19 -18.49 -14.16
CA GLN A 37 -1.60 -17.91 -12.90
C GLN A 37 -3.09 -17.59 -12.89
N MET A 38 -3.69 -17.60 -11.69
CA MET A 38 -5.05 -17.15 -11.46
C MET A 38 -5.20 -16.47 -10.11
N ASP A 39 -6.06 -15.47 -10.06
CA ASP A 39 -6.61 -14.93 -8.83
C ASP A 39 -7.99 -15.56 -8.62
N LEU A 40 -8.00 -16.64 -7.86
CA LEU A 40 -9.22 -17.38 -7.61
C LEU A 40 -10.19 -16.57 -6.74
N GLY A 41 -9.70 -15.62 -5.95
CA GLY A 41 -10.54 -14.75 -5.12
C GLY A 41 -11.47 -13.88 -5.94
N ILE A 42 -10.97 -13.16 -6.94
CA ILE A 42 -11.83 -12.33 -7.79
C ILE A 42 -12.78 -13.19 -8.64
N GLU A 43 -12.33 -14.34 -9.13
CA GLU A 43 -13.19 -15.25 -9.91
C GLU A 43 -14.38 -15.76 -9.07
N VAL A 44 -14.14 -16.11 -7.79
CA VAL A 44 -15.21 -16.52 -6.84
C VAL A 44 -16.16 -15.37 -6.52
N ILE A 45 -15.64 -14.16 -6.26
CA ILE A 45 -16.49 -12.98 -5.98
C ILE A 45 -17.42 -12.68 -7.17
N LEU A 46 -16.91 -12.73 -8.39
CA LEU A 46 -17.71 -12.46 -9.59
C LEU A 46 -18.79 -13.51 -9.84
N GLU A 47 -18.51 -14.79 -9.60
CA GLU A 47 -19.51 -15.85 -9.68
C GLU A 47 -20.54 -15.72 -8.53
N LEU A 48 -20.08 -15.44 -7.31
CA LEU A 48 -20.94 -15.31 -6.13
C LEU A 48 -21.92 -14.15 -6.26
N PHE A 49 -21.46 -12.97 -6.74
CA PHE A 49 -22.28 -11.79 -6.94
C PHE A 49 -22.86 -11.69 -8.36
N SER A 50 -23.11 -12.81 -9.01
CA SER A 50 -23.91 -12.88 -10.22
C SER A 50 -25.40 -13.04 -9.89
N LYS A 51 -26.27 -12.52 -10.76
CA LYS A 51 -27.73 -12.68 -10.59
C LYS A 51 -28.13 -14.14 -10.46
N LYS A 52 -27.55 -15.01 -11.28
CA LYS A 52 -27.84 -16.46 -11.30
C LYS A 52 -27.52 -17.12 -9.94
N THR A 53 -26.34 -16.86 -9.40
CA THR A 53 -25.87 -17.45 -8.14
C THR A 53 -26.66 -16.88 -6.96
N PHE A 54 -26.96 -15.57 -6.97
CA PHE A 54 -27.73 -14.96 -5.90
C PHE A 54 -29.21 -15.40 -5.89
N GLU A 55 -29.81 -15.74 -7.03
CA GLU A 55 -31.12 -16.41 -7.06
C GLU A 55 -31.07 -17.74 -6.32
N ALA A 56 -30.04 -18.57 -6.55
CA ALA A 56 -29.86 -19.84 -5.85
C ALA A 56 -29.63 -19.63 -4.34
N ILE A 57 -28.83 -18.62 -3.93
CA ILE A 57 -28.59 -18.24 -2.53
C ILE A 57 -29.92 -17.95 -1.81
N PHE A 58 -30.79 -17.12 -2.41
CA PHE A 58 -32.11 -16.84 -1.83
C PHE A 58 -32.98 -18.08 -1.70
N GLU A 59 -32.93 -19.00 -2.67
CA GLU A 59 -33.66 -20.27 -2.57
C GLU A 59 -33.12 -21.18 -1.48
N ILE A 60 -31.79 -21.30 -1.35
CA ILE A 60 -31.13 -22.10 -0.31
C ILE A 60 -31.51 -21.58 1.08
N ALA A 61 -31.39 -20.25 1.29
CA ALA A 61 -31.72 -19.59 2.54
C ALA A 61 -33.19 -19.83 2.94
N PHE A 62 -34.11 -19.76 1.97
CA PHE A 62 -35.53 -20.00 2.20
C PHE A 62 -35.82 -21.47 2.53
N LYS A 63 -35.27 -22.41 1.76
CA LYS A 63 -35.47 -23.84 1.98
C LYS A 63 -34.96 -24.35 3.34
N ASN A 64 -33.92 -23.69 3.85
CA ASN A 64 -33.26 -24.03 5.11
C ASN A 64 -33.75 -23.22 6.32
N ASP A 65 -34.84 -22.46 6.18
CA ASP A 65 -35.40 -21.59 7.23
C ASP A 65 -34.37 -20.67 7.91
N ARG A 66 -33.39 -20.13 7.11
CA ARG A 66 -32.33 -19.29 7.62
C ARG A 66 -32.64 -17.77 7.66
N ILE A 67 -33.80 -17.38 7.14
CA ILE A 67 -34.23 -15.97 7.05
C ILE A 67 -34.93 -15.56 8.36
N VAL A 68 -34.14 -15.25 9.38
CA VAL A 68 -34.64 -15.09 10.76
C VAL A 68 -34.51 -13.66 11.29
N THR A 69 -33.47 -12.91 10.90
CA THR A 69 -33.26 -11.55 11.39
C THR A 69 -34.11 -10.53 10.62
N GLU A 70 -34.40 -9.38 11.22
CA GLU A 70 -35.11 -8.30 10.53
C GLU A 70 -34.39 -7.87 9.24
N ASN A 71 -33.05 -7.83 9.26
CA ASN A 71 -32.22 -7.50 8.11
C ASN A 71 -32.39 -8.52 6.97
N THR A 72 -32.22 -9.81 7.25
CA THR A 72 -32.38 -10.87 6.24
C THR A 72 -33.79 -10.98 5.70
N GLN A 73 -34.82 -10.77 6.55
CA GLN A 73 -36.22 -10.73 6.13
C GLN A 73 -36.48 -9.56 5.15
N ARG A 74 -35.91 -8.38 5.43
CA ARG A 74 -36.00 -7.23 4.57
C ARG A 74 -35.34 -7.47 3.22
N ILE A 75 -34.08 -7.94 3.21
CA ILE A 75 -33.34 -8.24 1.97
C ILE A 75 -34.11 -9.29 1.15
N TYR A 76 -34.57 -10.35 1.77
CA TYR A 76 -35.34 -11.39 1.08
C TYR A 76 -36.69 -10.87 0.52
N ALA A 77 -37.42 -10.04 1.27
CA ALA A 77 -38.65 -9.42 0.79
C ALA A 77 -38.38 -8.53 -0.47
N LEU A 78 -37.21 -7.90 -0.52
CA LEU A 78 -36.76 -7.06 -1.64
C LEU A 78 -35.92 -7.84 -2.67
N LYS A 79 -35.85 -9.17 -2.65
CA LYS A 79 -34.96 -9.98 -3.49
C LYS A 79 -35.00 -9.64 -4.97
N LYS A 80 -36.20 -9.32 -5.51
CA LYS A 80 -36.30 -8.92 -6.92
C LYS A 80 -35.61 -7.59 -7.21
N ALA A 81 -35.71 -6.63 -6.28
CA ALA A 81 -35.05 -5.34 -6.38
C ALA A 81 -33.53 -5.47 -6.22
N TYR A 82 -33.03 -6.39 -5.37
CA TYR A 82 -31.60 -6.70 -5.29
C TYR A 82 -31.08 -7.41 -6.54
N LEU A 83 -31.81 -8.40 -7.07
CA LEU A 83 -31.36 -9.16 -8.23
C LEU A 83 -31.38 -8.35 -9.55
N GLN A 84 -32.30 -7.39 -9.68
CA GLN A 84 -32.45 -6.66 -10.92
C GLN A 84 -31.20 -5.89 -11.35
N PRO A 85 -30.55 -5.06 -10.50
CA PRO A 85 -29.39 -4.27 -10.87
C PRO A 85 -28.05 -4.98 -10.65
N LEU A 86 -27.99 -6.19 -10.08
CA LEU A 86 -26.76 -6.80 -9.57
C LEU A 86 -25.63 -6.87 -10.61
N ASP A 87 -25.89 -7.45 -11.77
CA ASP A 87 -24.88 -7.57 -12.82
C ASP A 87 -24.45 -6.20 -13.37
N ASP A 88 -25.38 -5.23 -13.40
CA ASP A 88 -25.10 -3.85 -13.81
C ASP A 88 -24.26 -3.08 -12.77
N VAL A 89 -24.49 -3.34 -11.48
CA VAL A 89 -23.70 -2.78 -10.38
C VAL A 89 -22.27 -3.34 -10.42
N ILE A 90 -22.11 -4.64 -10.62
CA ILE A 90 -20.77 -5.25 -10.80
C ILE A 90 -20.08 -4.63 -12.02
N ALA A 91 -20.76 -4.54 -13.17
CA ALA A 91 -20.18 -3.93 -14.37
C ALA A 91 -19.83 -2.43 -14.17
N PHE A 92 -20.58 -1.71 -13.33
CA PHE A 92 -20.26 -0.34 -12.96
C PHE A 92 -18.97 -0.28 -12.09
N LEU A 93 -18.86 -1.15 -11.09
CA LEU A 93 -17.66 -1.24 -10.24
C LEU A 93 -16.42 -1.74 -11.00
N GLN A 94 -16.61 -2.37 -12.17
CA GLN A 94 -15.56 -2.73 -13.12
C GLN A 94 -15.18 -1.57 -14.09
N ASP A 95 -15.74 -0.36 -13.89
CA ASP A 95 -15.62 0.80 -14.77
C ASP A 95 -16.17 0.59 -16.21
N LYS A 96 -16.95 -0.48 -16.45
CA LYS A 96 -17.56 -0.80 -17.76
C LYS A 96 -18.82 0.02 -18.06
N LYS A 97 -19.48 0.57 -17.04
CA LYS A 97 -20.74 1.32 -17.15
C LYS A 97 -20.72 2.68 -16.41
N PRO A 98 -19.81 3.61 -16.70
CA PRO A 98 -19.62 4.83 -15.91
C PRO A 98 -20.86 5.74 -15.85
N THR A 99 -21.73 5.71 -16.87
CA THR A 99 -22.97 6.50 -16.91
C THR A 99 -24.01 6.04 -15.89
N PHE A 100 -23.87 4.83 -15.36
CA PHE A 100 -24.79 4.23 -14.39
C PHE A 100 -24.73 4.92 -13.01
N ALA A 101 -23.64 5.65 -12.73
CA ALA A 101 -23.47 6.41 -11.49
C ALA A 101 -24.66 7.33 -11.16
N ARG A 102 -25.24 8.01 -12.18
CA ARG A 102 -26.40 8.88 -11.97
C ARG A 102 -27.61 8.13 -11.45
N GLN A 103 -27.83 6.92 -11.95
CA GLN A 103 -28.97 6.11 -11.52
C GLN A 103 -28.74 5.54 -10.12
N ILE A 104 -27.53 5.09 -9.81
CA ILE A 104 -27.15 4.64 -8.46
C ILE A 104 -27.34 5.76 -7.43
N CYS A 105 -26.95 6.98 -7.76
CA CYS A 105 -27.12 8.14 -6.89
C CYS A 105 -28.54 8.72 -6.86
N SER A 106 -29.47 8.19 -7.68
CA SER A 106 -30.86 8.65 -7.61
C SER A 106 -31.58 7.97 -6.44
N ASP A 107 -32.39 8.76 -5.72
CA ASP A 107 -33.16 8.26 -4.61
C ASP A 107 -34.03 7.06 -5.01
N GLN A 108 -34.05 6.02 -4.17
CA GLN A 108 -34.87 4.82 -4.29
C GLN A 108 -34.51 3.86 -5.45
N PHE A 109 -33.36 4.03 -6.10
CA PHE A 109 -32.96 3.08 -7.14
C PHE A 109 -32.41 1.77 -6.57
N LEU A 110 -31.36 1.85 -5.73
CA LEU A 110 -30.84 0.68 -5.05
C LEU A 110 -31.71 0.34 -3.84
N PRO A 111 -32.07 -0.93 -3.62
CA PRO A 111 -32.64 -1.35 -2.36
C PRO A 111 -31.65 -1.15 -1.23
N GLN A 112 -32.14 -0.81 -0.05
CA GLN A 112 -31.32 -0.45 1.11
C GLN A 112 -31.74 -1.28 2.32
N ALA A 113 -30.75 -1.85 3.02
CA ALA A 113 -30.92 -2.53 4.30
C ALA A 113 -29.98 -1.93 5.37
N SER A 114 -29.44 -2.73 6.28
CA SER A 114 -28.74 -2.24 7.46
C SER A 114 -27.47 -1.43 7.15
N ARG A 115 -26.77 -1.74 6.05
CA ARG A 115 -25.54 -1.04 5.67
C ARG A 115 -25.76 0.43 5.33
N PHE A 116 -26.94 0.75 4.82
CA PHE A 116 -27.33 2.12 4.49
C PHE A 116 -27.73 2.97 5.72
N ASN A 117 -27.96 2.39 6.87
CA ASN A 117 -28.26 3.13 8.11
C ASN A 117 -27.12 4.04 8.58
N GLN A 118 -25.93 3.92 7.99
CA GLN A 118 -24.76 4.74 8.30
C GLN A 118 -24.74 6.07 7.53
N LEU A 119 -25.72 6.29 6.63
CA LEU A 119 -25.71 7.38 5.66
C LEU A 119 -26.62 8.54 6.12
N ASP A 120 -26.18 9.34 7.09
CA ASP A 120 -26.94 10.52 7.44
C ASP A 120 -26.71 11.71 6.49
N ASP A 121 -25.51 11.86 5.91
CA ASP A 121 -25.20 12.88 4.90
C ASP A 121 -23.90 12.56 4.15
N LEU A 122 -24.00 12.07 2.91
CA LEU A 122 -22.82 11.78 2.08
C LEU A 122 -22.30 13.00 1.30
N ASP A 123 -23.09 14.05 1.18
CA ASP A 123 -22.70 15.20 0.35
C ASP A 123 -21.49 15.94 0.92
N TRP A 124 -21.31 15.93 2.23
CA TRP A 124 -20.12 16.48 2.87
C TRP A 124 -18.85 15.66 2.57
N ALA A 125 -18.96 14.33 2.40
CA ALA A 125 -17.82 13.47 2.14
C ALA A 125 -17.38 13.50 0.65
N PHE A 126 -18.35 13.53 -0.27
CA PHE A 126 -18.08 13.44 -1.71
C PHE A 126 -18.26 14.76 -2.46
N GLY A 127 -19.02 15.71 -1.91
CA GLY A 127 -19.35 16.96 -2.56
C GLY A 127 -20.19 16.77 -3.85
N SER A 128 -20.45 17.86 -4.53
CA SER A 128 -21.27 17.86 -5.77
C SER A 128 -20.52 17.31 -7.00
N MET A 129 -19.19 17.26 -6.95
CA MET A 129 -18.33 16.78 -8.04
C MET A 129 -17.99 15.30 -7.95
N GLY A 130 -18.12 14.69 -6.78
CA GLY A 130 -17.75 13.30 -6.49
C GLY A 130 -18.83 12.27 -6.80
N MET A 131 -19.66 12.47 -7.84
CA MET A 131 -20.79 11.57 -8.15
C MET A 131 -20.33 10.13 -8.45
N GLN A 132 -19.19 9.93 -9.11
CA GLN A 132 -18.69 8.59 -9.40
C GLN A 132 -18.29 7.87 -8.12
N ASP A 133 -17.56 8.54 -7.24
CA ASP A 133 -17.10 7.99 -5.97
C ASP A 133 -18.27 7.73 -5.02
N LYS A 134 -19.24 8.66 -4.95
CA LYS A 134 -20.50 8.45 -4.23
C LYS A 134 -21.24 7.22 -4.74
N ALA A 135 -21.36 7.05 -6.07
CA ALA A 135 -21.99 5.89 -6.66
C ALA A 135 -21.24 4.59 -6.36
N LYS A 136 -19.91 4.58 -6.41
CA LYS A 136 -19.10 3.41 -6.03
C LYS A 136 -19.30 3.05 -4.55
N HIS A 137 -19.35 4.05 -3.67
CA HIS A 137 -19.65 3.81 -2.25
C HIS A 137 -21.05 3.23 -2.04
N LEU A 138 -22.09 3.81 -2.65
CA LEU A 138 -23.46 3.29 -2.58
C LEU A 138 -23.57 1.87 -3.16
N ALA A 139 -22.90 1.61 -4.28
CA ALA A 139 -22.81 0.28 -4.88
C ALA A 139 -22.10 -0.72 -3.95
N THR A 140 -21.06 -0.26 -3.22
CA THR A 140 -20.38 -1.07 -2.21
C THR A 140 -21.31 -1.44 -1.07
N LEU A 141 -22.04 -0.47 -0.49
CA LEU A 141 -23.02 -0.73 0.58
C LEU A 141 -24.13 -1.71 0.14
N TYR A 142 -24.57 -1.60 -1.10
CA TYR A 142 -25.52 -2.54 -1.68
C TYR A 142 -24.95 -3.97 -1.76
N LEU A 143 -23.67 -4.15 -2.14
CA LEU A 143 -23.02 -5.46 -2.10
C LEU A 143 -22.77 -5.93 -0.67
N GLU A 144 -22.50 -5.03 0.27
CA GLU A 144 -22.36 -5.37 1.68
C GLU A 144 -23.68 -5.82 2.33
N ASP A 145 -24.83 -5.26 1.97
CA ASP A 145 -26.13 -5.80 2.37
C ASP A 145 -26.29 -7.27 1.91
N LEU A 146 -25.91 -7.56 0.64
CA LEU A 146 -25.91 -8.92 0.12
C LEU A 146 -24.88 -9.83 0.82
N SER A 147 -23.74 -9.28 1.20
CA SER A 147 -22.71 -9.97 2.00
C SER A 147 -23.24 -10.34 3.38
N ASP A 148 -23.96 -9.43 4.05
CA ASP A 148 -24.60 -9.71 5.33
C ASP A 148 -25.63 -10.86 5.20
N PHE A 149 -26.37 -10.89 4.10
CA PHE A 149 -27.29 -12.00 3.82
C PHE A 149 -26.56 -13.34 3.66
N ILE A 150 -25.39 -13.34 2.98
CA ILE A 150 -24.56 -14.54 2.87
C ILE A 150 -24.06 -14.96 4.27
N ILE A 151 -23.52 -14.03 5.05
CA ILE A 151 -22.99 -14.30 6.40
C ILE A 151 -24.05 -14.91 7.30
N GLU A 152 -25.26 -14.34 7.32
CA GLU A 152 -26.31 -14.76 8.22
C GLU A 152 -27.04 -16.04 7.75
N CYS A 153 -27.18 -16.26 6.44
CA CYS A 153 -28.03 -17.31 5.90
C CYS A 153 -27.27 -18.49 5.29
N ILE A 154 -26.03 -18.31 4.84
CA ILE A 154 -25.29 -19.29 4.04
C ILE A 154 -24.01 -19.73 4.75
N ASP A 155 -23.10 -18.76 5.03
CA ASP A 155 -21.77 -19.04 5.54
C ASP A 155 -21.29 -17.93 6.47
N PRO A 156 -21.24 -18.14 7.79
CA PRO A 156 -20.83 -17.15 8.77
C PRO A 156 -19.33 -16.77 8.68
N ASN A 157 -18.54 -17.50 7.91
CA ASN A 157 -17.12 -17.22 7.72
C ASN A 157 -16.85 -16.28 6.53
N PHE A 158 -17.90 -15.92 5.77
CA PHE A 158 -17.74 -15.02 4.62
C PHE A 158 -17.36 -13.60 5.04
N GLY A 159 -16.49 -12.99 4.27
CA GLY A 159 -16.16 -11.56 4.31
C GLY A 159 -15.68 -11.12 2.93
N PHE A 160 -15.99 -9.89 2.55
CA PHE A 160 -15.84 -9.42 1.17
C PHE A 160 -14.39 -9.51 0.64
N SER A 161 -13.40 -9.20 1.48
CA SER A 161 -11.96 -9.25 1.14
C SER A 161 -11.18 -10.28 1.96
N ARG A 162 -11.88 -11.16 2.68
CA ARG A 162 -11.28 -12.19 3.55
C ARG A 162 -12.28 -13.32 3.79
N TYR A 163 -11.79 -14.54 3.95
CA TYR A 163 -12.65 -15.69 4.21
C TYR A 163 -12.11 -16.52 5.37
N ALA A 164 -12.96 -16.83 6.33
CA ALA A 164 -12.60 -17.61 7.52
C ALA A 164 -11.32 -17.10 8.23
N GLU A 165 -11.05 -15.79 8.20
CA GLU A 165 -9.81 -15.16 8.72
C GLU A 165 -9.52 -15.56 10.16
N ARG A 166 -10.57 -15.69 10.98
CA ARG A 166 -10.47 -16.10 12.39
C ARG A 166 -9.79 -17.47 12.55
N LEU A 167 -9.94 -18.38 11.59
CA LEU A 167 -9.32 -19.70 11.65
C LEU A 167 -7.81 -19.69 11.40
N GLY A 168 -7.28 -18.65 10.80
CA GLY A 168 -5.86 -18.47 10.52
C GLY A 168 -5.17 -17.45 11.43
N GLN A 169 -5.92 -16.45 11.93
CA GLN A 169 -5.37 -15.38 12.74
C GLN A 169 -4.92 -15.88 14.11
N SER A 170 -3.63 -15.80 14.38
CA SER A 170 -3.00 -16.21 15.65
C SER A 170 -3.31 -17.66 16.08
N ALA A 171 -3.50 -18.57 15.11
CA ALA A 171 -3.85 -19.96 15.32
C ALA A 171 -2.63 -20.78 15.77
N ASN A 172 -2.33 -20.81 17.06
CA ASN A 172 -1.16 -21.55 17.60
C ASN A 172 -1.24 -23.07 17.37
N ALA A 173 -2.46 -23.63 17.24
CA ALA A 173 -2.71 -25.05 16.93
C ALA A 173 -3.55 -25.19 15.66
N PHE A 174 -3.36 -26.28 14.95
CA PHE A 174 -4.07 -26.57 13.69
C PHE A 174 -5.48 -27.15 13.90
N ASP A 175 -5.87 -27.46 15.15
CA ASP A 175 -7.06 -28.24 15.45
C ASP A 175 -8.36 -27.63 14.93
N GLU A 176 -8.61 -26.34 15.13
CA GLU A 176 -9.85 -25.69 14.72
C GLU A 176 -9.95 -25.61 13.19
N LEU A 177 -8.85 -25.22 12.52
CA LEU A 177 -8.78 -25.19 11.07
C LEU A 177 -8.98 -26.60 10.49
N TYR A 178 -8.31 -27.61 11.06
CA TYR A 178 -8.44 -29.00 10.63
C TYR A 178 -9.88 -29.50 10.79
N ALA A 179 -10.52 -29.24 11.93
CA ALA A 179 -11.92 -29.63 12.15
C ALA A 179 -12.89 -29.00 11.12
N ASN A 180 -12.68 -27.71 10.78
CA ASN A 180 -13.48 -27.05 9.75
C ASN A 180 -13.23 -27.65 8.35
N LEU A 181 -12.01 -28.09 8.04
CA LEU A 181 -11.68 -28.76 6.79
C LEU A 181 -12.27 -30.18 6.70
N GLN A 182 -12.53 -30.83 7.84
CA GLN A 182 -13.22 -32.14 7.89
C GLN A 182 -14.75 -32.02 7.84
N ALA A 183 -15.29 -30.80 8.04
CA ALA A 183 -16.72 -30.54 7.88
C ALA A 183 -17.15 -30.57 6.40
N GLU A 184 -18.44 -30.71 6.15
CA GLU A 184 -19.00 -30.60 4.80
C GLU A 184 -18.64 -29.28 4.17
N PRO A 185 -18.25 -29.22 2.88
CA PRO A 185 -17.97 -28.00 2.16
C PRO A 185 -19.12 -27.00 2.24
N THR A 186 -18.79 -25.72 2.36
CA THR A 186 -19.79 -24.65 2.29
C THR A 186 -20.19 -24.40 0.83
N TYR A 187 -21.25 -23.62 0.62
CA TYR A 187 -21.65 -23.22 -0.73
C TYR A 187 -20.54 -22.40 -1.45
N ILE A 188 -19.75 -21.63 -0.68
CA ILE A 188 -18.62 -20.87 -1.20
C ILE A 188 -17.45 -21.80 -1.55
N ASP A 189 -17.23 -22.84 -0.75
CA ASP A 189 -16.26 -23.90 -1.08
C ASP A 189 -16.62 -24.58 -2.39
N ASP A 190 -17.90 -24.90 -2.63
CA ASP A 190 -18.36 -25.53 -3.87
C ASP A 190 -18.07 -24.67 -5.11
N ILE A 191 -18.36 -23.35 -5.04
CA ILE A 191 -18.03 -22.41 -6.12
C ILE A 191 -16.50 -22.36 -6.33
N THR A 192 -15.74 -22.25 -5.24
CA THR A 192 -14.28 -22.19 -5.29
C THR A 192 -13.70 -23.44 -5.94
N ILE A 193 -14.17 -24.62 -5.56
CA ILE A 193 -13.74 -25.90 -6.09
C ILE A 193 -14.13 -26.07 -7.55
N GLN A 194 -15.34 -25.64 -7.95
CA GLN A 194 -15.75 -25.68 -9.34
C GLN A 194 -14.81 -24.87 -10.25
N LEU A 195 -14.52 -23.62 -9.89
CA LEU A 195 -13.63 -22.76 -10.66
C LEU A 195 -12.20 -23.30 -10.70
N LEU A 196 -11.71 -23.83 -9.58
CA LEU A 196 -10.42 -24.50 -9.51
C LEU A 196 -10.36 -25.73 -10.45
N GLU A 197 -11.39 -26.58 -10.43
CA GLU A 197 -11.49 -27.77 -11.27
C GLU A 197 -11.44 -27.45 -12.76
N GLU A 198 -12.20 -26.45 -13.22
CA GLU A 198 -12.18 -25.97 -14.59
C GLU A 198 -10.77 -25.56 -15.03
N LYS A 199 -10.04 -24.93 -14.12
CA LYS A 199 -8.66 -24.48 -14.36
C LYS A 199 -7.68 -25.65 -14.37
N LEU A 200 -7.80 -26.60 -13.44
CA LEU A 200 -6.95 -27.79 -13.39
C LEU A 200 -7.09 -28.63 -14.67
N GLN A 201 -8.32 -28.82 -15.16
CA GLN A 201 -8.59 -29.54 -16.41
C GLN A 201 -7.97 -28.84 -17.62
N THR A 202 -7.98 -27.50 -17.66
CA THR A 202 -7.46 -26.73 -18.78
C THR A 202 -5.92 -26.67 -18.77
N VAL A 203 -5.32 -26.40 -17.59
CA VAL A 203 -3.88 -26.17 -17.42
C VAL A 203 -3.10 -27.47 -17.35
N GLN A 204 -3.64 -28.48 -16.64
CA GLN A 204 -3.02 -29.79 -16.36
C GLN A 204 -1.60 -29.64 -15.76
N PRO A 205 -1.46 -28.95 -14.62
CA PRO A 205 -0.16 -28.69 -14.01
C PRO A 205 0.40 -29.94 -13.32
N LYS A 206 1.73 -29.96 -13.16
CA LYS A 206 2.43 -30.97 -12.31
C LYS A 206 2.68 -30.43 -10.90
N LEU A 207 2.75 -29.11 -10.76
CA LEU A 207 2.97 -28.41 -9.50
C LEU A 207 1.97 -27.26 -9.39
N VAL A 208 1.23 -27.23 -8.31
CA VAL A 208 0.34 -26.12 -7.93
C VAL A 208 0.98 -25.36 -6.77
N CYS A 209 1.13 -24.05 -6.92
CA CYS A 209 1.73 -23.19 -5.90
C CYS A 209 0.71 -22.16 -5.43
N PHE A 210 0.34 -22.21 -4.17
CA PHE A 210 -0.52 -21.23 -3.52
C PHE A 210 0.32 -20.10 -2.92
N SER A 211 0.05 -18.87 -3.32
CA SER A 211 0.54 -17.69 -2.64
C SER A 211 -0.50 -17.23 -1.62
N VAL A 212 -0.23 -17.47 -0.34
CA VAL A 212 -1.11 -17.14 0.78
C VAL A 212 -0.58 -15.88 1.48
N PRO A 213 -1.11 -14.68 1.14
CA PRO A 213 -0.58 -13.44 1.70
C PRO A 213 -1.01 -13.19 3.14
N PHE A 214 -2.25 -13.55 3.52
CA PHE A 214 -2.87 -13.17 4.79
C PHE A 214 -3.67 -14.33 5.41
N PRO A 215 -4.04 -14.26 6.71
CA PRO A 215 -4.90 -15.26 7.35
C PRO A 215 -6.22 -15.50 6.61
N GLY A 216 -6.81 -14.46 6.01
CA GLY A 216 -8.07 -14.54 5.27
C GLY A 216 -8.02 -15.33 3.96
N ASN A 217 -6.84 -15.81 3.56
CA ASN A 217 -6.65 -16.67 2.38
C ASN A 217 -6.37 -18.14 2.76
N LEU A 218 -6.05 -18.37 4.03
CA LEU A 218 -5.47 -19.63 4.49
C LEU A 218 -6.45 -20.80 4.34
N TYR A 219 -7.66 -20.65 4.86
CA TYR A 219 -8.69 -21.71 4.81
C TYR A 219 -8.95 -22.16 3.37
N SER A 220 -9.14 -21.20 2.46
CA SER A 220 -9.41 -21.51 1.05
C SER A 220 -8.22 -22.21 0.37
N ALA A 221 -6.98 -21.84 0.74
CA ALA A 221 -5.80 -22.55 0.25
C ALA A 221 -5.80 -24.03 0.67
N PHE A 222 -6.11 -24.31 1.95
CA PHE A 222 -6.23 -25.67 2.47
C PHE A 222 -7.39 -26.43 1.83
N ARG A 223 -8.56 -25.80 1.65
CA ARG A 223 -9.72 -26.44 1.00
C ARG A 223 -9.42 -26.80 -0.46
N CYS A 224 -8.79 -25.91 -1.20
CA CYS A 224 -8.31 -26.17 -2.57
C CYS A 224 -7.29 -27.33 -2.60
N ALA A 225 -6.31 -27.29 -1.69
CA ALA A 225 -5.30 -28.35 -1.58
C ALA A 225 -5.90 -29.71 -1.24
N GLN A 226 -6.89 -29.76 -0.34
CA GLN A 226 -7.65 -30.97 -0.01
C GLN A 226 -8.31 -31.57 -1.24
N TYR A 227 -8.98 -30.73 -2.04
CA TYR A 227 -9.62 -31.17 -3.28
C TYR A 227 -8.61 -31.76 -4.27
N ILE A 228 -7.46 -31.04 -4.47
CA ILE A 228 -6.40 -31.50 -5.38
C ILE A 228 -5.82 -32.83 -4.89
N LYS A 229 -5.48 -32.96 -3.61
CA LYS A 229 -4.93 -34.20 -3.04
C LYS A 229 -5.86 -35.41 -3.25
N THR A 230 -7.16 -35.18 -3.14
CA THR A 230 -8.17 -36.24 -3.27
C THR A 230 -8.36 -36.65 -4.74
N ASN A 231 -8.47 -35.69 -5.65
CA ASN A 231 -8.88 -35.95 -7.04
C ASN A 231 -7.69 -36.01 -8.04
N TYR A 232 -6.55 -35.43 -7.68
CA TYR A 232 -5.34 -35.32 -8.50
C TYR A 232 -4.07 -35.68 -7.71
N PRO A 233 -3.94 -36.90 -7.16
CA PRO A 233 -2.87 -37.27 -6.21
C PRO A 233 -1.45 -37.15 -6.78
N ASP A 234 -1.30 -37.14 -8.10
CA ASP A 234 -0.01 -37.00 -8.79
C ASP A 234 0.47 -35.53 -8.83
N ILE A 235 -0.41 -34.56 -8.62
CA ILE A 235 -0.05 -33.14 -8.58
C ILE A 235 0.61 -32.84 -7.23
N LYS A 236 1.78 -32.19 -7.28
CA LYS A 236 2.46 -31.69 -6.09
C LYS A 236 1.94 -30.30 -5.74
N ILE A 237 1.82 -30.00 -4.42
CA ILE A 237 1.25 -28.77 -3.93
C ILE A 237 2.24 -28.08 -3.02
N ALA A 238 2.50 -26.80 -3.28
CA ALA A 238 3.34 -25.95 -2.45
C ALA A 238 2.54 -24.73 -1.92
N MET A 239 2.85 -24.30 -0.71
CA MET A 239 2.39 -23.07 -0.10
C MET A 239 3.58 -22.14 0.13
N GLY A 240 3.40 -20.86 -0.22
CA GLY A 240 4.32 -19.76 0.10
C GLY A 240 3.53 -18.46 0.27
N GLY A 241 4.22 -17.34 0.36
CA GLY A 241 3.62 -16.01 0.54
C GLY A 241 3.78 -15.43 1.95
N GLY A 242 3.12 -14.33 2.23
CA GLY A 242 3.28 -13.58 3.48
C GLY A 242 2.94 -14.41 4.72
N PHE A 243 1.81 -15.11 4.72
CA PHE A 243 1.37 -15.89 5.87
C PHE A 243 2.36 -17.02 6.26
N PRO A 244 2.80 -17.91 5.37
CA PRO A 244 3.84 -18.86 5.74
C PRO A 244 5.12 -18.20 6.24
N ASN A 245 5.49 -17.09 5.64
CA ASN A 245 6.72 -16.38 5.96
C ASN A 245 6.70 -15.76 7.36
N THR A 246 5.60 -15.23 7.82
CA THR A 246 5.47 -14.62 9.15
C THR A 246 4.97 -15.59 10.21
N GLU A 247 4.04 -16.49 9.86
CA GLU A 247 3.29 -17.31 10.81
C GLU A 247 3.83 -18.74 10.95
N LEU A 248 4.23 -19.39 9.84
CA LEU A 248 4.50 -20.83 9.83
C LEU A 248 5.97 -21.20 10.02
N ARG A 249 6.81 -20.31 10.55
CA ARG A 249 8.24 -20.58 10.75
C ARG A 249 8.56 -21.68 11.77
N SER A 250 7.60 -22.02 12.61
CA SER A 250 7.73 -23.07 13.64
C SER A 250 6.75 -24.22 13.42
N VAL A 251 6.17 -24.33 12.22
CA VAL A 251 5.17 -25.38 11.93
C VAL A 251 5.74 -26.77 12.23
N SER A 252 5.03 -27.55 13.04
CA SER A 252 5.42 -28.90 13.44
C SER A 252 4.26 -29.90 13.39
N ASP A 253 3.02 -29.44 13.14
CA ASP A 253 1.86 -30.30 13.01
C ASP A 253 1.89 -31.09 11.71
N VAL A 254 2.00 -32.40 11.80
CA VAL A 254 2.11 -33.30 10.64
C VAL A 254 0.85 -33.29 9.76
N ARG A 255 -0.33 -32.97 10.32
CA ARG A 255 -1.61 -32.93 9.60
C ARG A 255 -1.64 -31.86 8.51
N VAL A 256 -0.82 -30.82 8.64
CA VAL A 256 -0.67 -29.78 7.61
C VAL A 256 -0.21 -30.38 6.28
N PHE A 257 0.61 -31.43 6.35
CA PHE A 257 1.20 -32.11 5.20
C PHE A 257 0.27 -33.19 4.59
N GLU A 258 -0.94 -33.35 5.12
CA GLU A 258 -2.03 -34.06 4.40
C GLU A 258 -2.51 -33.21 3.21
N PHE A 259 -2.33 -31.90 3.25
CA PHE A 259 -2.79 -30.92 2.25
C PHE A 259 -1.66 -30.43 1.33
N PHE A 260 -0.49 -30.15 1.87
CA PHE A 260 0.64 -29.59 1.14
C PHE A 260 1.83 -30.55 1.13
N ASP A 261 2.54 -30.66 0.01
CA ASP A 261 3.82 -31.37 -0.06
C ASP A 261 4.97 -30.50 0.45
N PHE A 262 4.85 -29.19 0.25
CA PHE A 262 5.91 -28.22 0.55
C PHE A 262 5.33 -26.93 1.14
N ILE A 263 6.01 -26.37 2.15
CA ILE A 263 5.79 -25.00 2.63
C ILE A 263 7.12 -24.28 2.52
N THR A 264 7.14 -23.15 1.80
CA THR A 264 8.36 -22.36 1.56
C THR A 264 8.30 -21.02 2.30
N LEU A 265 9.46 -20.58 2.78
CA LEU A 265 9.64 -19.32 3.50
C LEU A 265 10.47 -18.33 2.71
N ASP A 266 10.33 -17.05 3.06
CA ASP A 266 11.07 -15.90 2.50
C ASP A 266 10.86 -15.76 0.98
N ASP A 267 11.87 -15.33 0.21
CA ASP A 267 11.78 -15.16 -1.23
C ASP A 267 11.45 -16.46 -1.93
N GLY A 268 10.43 -16.42 -2.78
CA GLY A 268 9.86 -17.63 -3.40
C GLY A 268 10.56 -18.10 -4.68
N GLU A 269 11.41 -17.30 -5.30
CA GLU A 269 11.95 -17.54 -6.64
C GLU A 269 12.87 -18.76 -6.69
N LEU A 270 13.86 -18.81 -5.81
CA LEU A 270 14.75 -19.97 -5.76
C LEU A 270 14.03 -21.22 -5.22
N PRO A 271 13.24 -21.14 -4.14
CA PRO A 271 12.43 -22.28 -3.73
C PRO A 271 11.58 -22.87 -4.84
N ILE A 272 10.81 -22.07 -5.59
CA ILE A 272 9.92 -22.58 -6.63
C ILE A 272 10.66 -23.24 -7.79
N GLU A 273 11.83 -22.70 -8.19
CA GLU A 273 12.70 -23.34 -9.19
C GLU A 273 13.19 -24.71 -8.73
N LEU A 274 13.63 -24.82 -7.47
CA LEU A 274 14.10 -26.08 -6.89
C LEU A 274 12.97 -27.10 -6.74
N LEU A 275 11.79 -26.68 -6.31
CA LEU A 275 10.60 -27.53 -6.25
C LEU A 275 10.21 -28.05 -7.64
N TYR A 276 10.21 -27.19 -8.65
CA TYR A 276 9.95 -27.60 -10.03
C TYR A 276 10.96 -28.65 -10.52
N ASN A 277 12.25 -28.46 -10.23
CA ASN A 277 13.29 -29.41 -10.59
C ASN A 277 13.11 -30.76 -9.86
N HIS A 278 12.71 -30.73 -8.58
CA HIS A 278 12.37 -31.92 -7.81
C HIS A 278 11.16 -32.67 -8.39
N VAL A 279 10.09 -31.96 -8.75
CA VAL A 279 8.89 -32.55 -9.36
C VAL A 279 9.20 -33.22 -10.70
N LYS A 280 10.10 -32.61 -11.50
CA LYS A 280 10.59 -33.22 -12.75
C LYS A 280 11.49 -34.41 -12.52
N ASN A 281 12.32 -34.37 -11.51
CA ASN A 281 13.27 -35.44 -11.18
C ASN A 281 13.31 -35.64 -9.65
N PRO A 282 12.48 -36.58 -9.10
CA PRO A 282 12.39 -36.83 -7.67
C PRO A 282 13.69 -37.23 -6.96
N ASN A 283 14.73 -37.61 -7.75
CA ASN A 283 16.04 -37.86 -7.18
C ASN A 283 16.80 -36.61 -6.77
N THR A 284 16.39 -35.44 -7.28
CA THR A 284 16.96 -34.15 -6.90
C THR A 284 16.34 -33.73 -5.57
N LYS A 285 17.09 -33.84 -4.46
CA LYS A 285 16.66 -33.45 -3.10
C LYS A 285 17.37 -32.17 -2.66
N GLU A 286 17.34 -31.17 -3.51
CA GLU A 286 17.87 -29.83 -3.22
C GLU A 286 16.70 -28.87 -2.96
N PHE A 287 16.64 -28.31 -1.74
CA PHE A 287 15.58 -27.44 -1.30
C PHE A 287 16.14 -26.17 -0.64
N LYS A 288 15.38 -25.10 -0.71
CA LYS A 288 15.70 -23.83 -0.05
C LYS A 288 14.56 -23.42 0.87
N ARG A 289 14.86 -23.24 2.16
CA ARG A 289 13.88 -22.77 3.16
C ARG A 289 12.51 -23.45 3.06
N SER A 290 12.50 -24.77 3.02
CA SER A 290 11.28 -25.55 2.80
C SER A 290 11.01 -26.50 3.95
N PHE A 291 9.75 -26.57 4.37
CA PHE A 291 9.26 -27.64 5.23
C PHE A 291 8.66 -28.74 4.36
N ILE A 292 8.97 -29.98 4.72
CA ILE A 292 8.42 -31.20 4.12
C ILE A 292 8.04 -32.21 5.19
N LEU A 293 7.24 -33.21 4.86
CA LEU A 293 7.01 -34.38 5.68
C LEU A 293 8.01 -35.49 5.32
N GLU A 294 8.84 -35.91 6.25
CA GLU A 294 9.77 -37.00 6.08
C GLU A 294 9.72 -37.95 7.28
N ASN A 295 9.50 -39.26 7.03
CA ASN A 295 9.38 -40.27 8.09
C ASN A 295 8.32 -39.91 9.17
N ASN A 296 7.20 -39.37 8.76
CA ASN A 296 6.11 -38.89 9.65
C ASN A 296 6.52 -37.80 10.64
N ALA A 297 7.50 -36.99 10.28
CA ALA A 297 7.92 -35.80 11.01
C ALA A 297 8.03 -34.61 10.06
N VAL A 298 7.70 -33.42 10.55
CA VAL A 298 7.91 -32.16 9.81
C VAL A 298 9.39 -31.82 9.89
N VAL A 299 10.03 -31.66 8.71
CA VAL A 299 11.46 -31.38 8.61
C VAL A 299 11.66 -30.08 7.83
N TYR A 300 12.41 -29.16 8.41
CA TYR A 300 12.88 -27.97 7.69
C TYR A 300 14.17 -28.27 6.94
N ILE A 301 14.17 -28.06 5.63
CA ILE A 301 15.32 -28.30 4.76
C ILE A 301 15.75 -26.99 4.09
N ASN A 302 17.04 -26.68 4.21
CA ASN A 302 17.70 -25.56 3.56
C ASN A 302 19.11 -25.99 3.15
N ASN A 303 19.18 -26.95 2.23
CA ASN A 303 20.44 -27.62 1.83
C ASN A 303 20.99 -27.15 0.48
N SER A 304 20.28 -26.24 -0.22
CA SER A 304 20.81 -25.66 -1.45
C SER A 304 21.91 -24.63 -1.11
N SER A 305 23.05 -24.77 -1.78
CA SER A 305 24.16 -23.80 -1.72
C SER A 305 23.99 -22.62 -2.68
N LYS A 306 22.96 -22.67 -3.53
CA LYS A 306 22.68 -21.56 -4.47
C LYS A 306 22.28 -20.30 -3.70
N PRO A 307 22.85 -19.13 -4.05
CA PRO A 307 22.37 -17.86 -3.52
C PRO A 307 20.97 -17.57 -4.05
N ASP A 308 20.22 -16.79 -3.27
CA ASP A 308 18.95 -16.24 -3.76
C ASP A 308 19.16 -15.32 -4.96
N TYR A 309 18.14 -15.20 -5.79
CA TYR A 309 18.17 -14.33 -6.97
C TYR A 309 18.11 -12.86 -6.56
N LYS A 310 18.92 -12.03 -7.22
CA LYS A 310 18.86 -10.59 -7.02
C LYS A 310 17.59 -10.00 -7.63
N GLN A 311 17.13 -8.91 -7.07
CA GLN A 311 15.96 -8.19 -7.60
C GLN A 311 16.13 -7.78 -9.07
N SER A 312 17.37 -7.53 -9.52
CA SER A 312 17.71 -7.28 -10.91
C SER A 312 17.43 -8.46 -11.86
N ASP A 313 17.46 -9.69 -11.34
CA ASP A 313 17.45 -10.93 -12.12
C ASP A 313 16.04 -11.58 -12.18
N LEU A 314 15.05 -11.00 -11.49
CA LEU A 314 13.70 -11.55 -11.41
C LEU A 314 12.86 -11.36 -12.68
N GLY A 315 13.32 -10.55 -13.62
CA GLY A 315 12.54 -10.18 -14.79
C GLY A 315 11.50 -9.10 -14.45
N THR A 316 10.58 -8.86 -15.38
CA THR A 316 9.42 -7.98 -15.18
C THR A 316 8.23 -8.81 -14.72
N PRO A 317 7.44 -8.37 -13.74
CA PRO A 317 6.21 -9.06 -13.36
C PRO A 317 5.31 -9.30 -14.59
N ASP A 318 4.73 -10.49 -14.68
CA ASP A 318 3.88 -10.89 -15.79
C ASP A 318 2.42 -10.99 -15.33
N TYR A 319 1.56 -10.10 -15.83
CA TYR A 319 0.13 -10.02 -15.50
C TYR A 319 -0.75 -10.81 -16.48
N SER A 320 -0.18 -11.46 -17.48
CA SER A 320 -0.94 -12.30 -18.41
C SER A 320 -1.63 -13.44 -17.65
N ASP A 321 -2.74 -13.94 -18.19
CA ASP A 321 -3.68 -14.91 -17.62
C ASP A 321 -4.65 -14.33 -16.56
N LEU A 322 -4.37 -13.17 -15.98
CA LEU A 322 -5.26 -12.52 -15.00
C LEU A 322 -6.38 -11.72 -15.69
N LEU A 323 -7.54 -11.69 -15.06
CA LEU A 323 -8.74 -11.01 -15.56
C LEU A 323 -8.72 -9.51 -15.21
N LEU A 324 -7.72 -8.76 -15.70
CA LEU A 324 -7.43 -7.38 -15.28
C LEU A 324 -8.63 -6.42 -15.41
N ASN A 325 -9.51 -6.64 -16.39
CA ASN A 325 -10.69 -5.81 -16.61
C ASN A 325 -11.90 -6.19 -15.74
N ASP A 326 -11.78 -7.23 -14.93
CA ASP A 326 -12.90 -7.78 -14.16
C ASP A 326 -12.79 -7.46 -12.66
N TYR A 327 -11.68 -6.86 -12.22
CA TYR A 327 -11.55 -6.36 -10.84
C TYR A 327 -12.58 -5.26 -10.57
N ILE A 328 -13.03 -5.14 -9.32
CA ILE A 328 -14.08 -4.22 -8.91
C ILE A 328 -13.56 -3.16 -7.95
N SER A 329 -14.01 -1.92 -8.14
CA SER A 329 -13.65 -0.77 -7.30
C SER A 329 -14.66 -0.61 -6.17
N VAL A 330 -14.34 -1.14 -4.99
CA VAL A 330 -15.19 -1.01 -3.80
C VAL A 330 -14.68 0.09 -2.87
N ILE A 331 -15.59 0.90 -2.34
CA ILE A 331 -15.28 1.97 -1.38
C ILE A 331 -16.04 1.67 -0.09
N GLU A 332 -15.46 0.89 0.79
CA GLU A 332 -16.05 0.50 2.08
C GLU A 332 -16.15 1.71 3.02
N ILE A 333 -15.11 2.53 3.10
CA ILE A 333 -15.05 3.72 3.94
C ILE A 333 -14.73 4.93 3.07
N ALA A 334 -15.54 5.98 3.17
CA ALA A 334 -15.25 7.26 2.53
C ALA A 334 -13.92 7.82 3.09
N ASN A 335 -12.92 7.91 2.23
CA ASN A 335 -11.58 8.39 2.57
C ASN A 335 -11.08 9.28 1.43
N PRO A 336 -10.50 10.46 1.71
CA PRO A 336 -9.98 11.36 0.67
C PRO A 336 -8.98 10.72 -0.30
N MET A 337 -8.34 9.63 0.13
CA MET A 337 -7.34 8.90 -0.67
C MET A 337 -7.81 7.50 -1.11
N HIS A 338 -9.13 7.23 -1.15
CA HIS A 338 -9.67 5.91 -1.51
C HIS A 338 -9.20 5.41 -2.89
N SER A 339 -8.98 6.31 -3.85
CA SER A 339 -8.47 5.96 -5.18
C SER A 339 -7.10 5.26 -5.16
N LEU A 340 -6.34 5.34 -4.07
CA LEU A 340 -5.06 4.67 -3.96
C LEU A 340 -5.19 3.19 -3.58
N TRP A 341 -6.09 2.85 -2.67
CA TRP A 341 -6.17 1.47 -2.14
C TRP A 341 -7.45 0.72 -2.45
N SER A 342 -8.56 1.40 -2.74
CA SER A 342 -9.85 0.74 -2.97
C SER A 342 -10.32 0.82 -4.43
N ASP A 343 -9.89 1.83 -5.17
CA ASP A 343 -10.43 2.17 -6.48
C ASP A 343 -9.40 2.09 -7.62
N GLY A 344 -8.11 2.30 -7.33
CA GLY A 344 -7.08 2.37 -8.36
C GLY A 344 -6.72 1.03 -9.01
N ARG A 345 -6.48 1.07 -10.32
CA ARG A 345 -5.92 -0.03 -11.12
C ARG A 345 -4.40 0.14 -11.20
N TRP A 346 -3.66 -0.38 -10.24
CA TRP A 346 -2.23 -0.13 -10.11
C TRP A 346 -1.40 -1.32 -10.58
N ASN A 347 -0.45 -1.05 -11.48
CA ASN A 347 0.68 -1.96 -11.66
C ASN A 347 1.52 -1.95 -10.37
N LYS A 348 1.83 -3.12 -9.84
CA LYS A 348 2.61 -3.25 -8.61
C LYS A 348 4.09 -3.50 -8.95
N LEU A 349 4.96 -2.65 -8.41
CA LEU A 349 6.40 -2.79 -8.49
C LEU A 349 7.04 -2.53 -7.12
N THR A 350 8.28 -2.98 -6.96
CA THR A 350 9.11 -2.73 -5.78
C THR A 350 10.37 -2.00 -6.20
N MET A 351 10.71 -0.90 -5.54
CA MET A 351 11.96 -0.16 -5.78
C MET A 351 13.15 -0.85 -5.13
N ALA A 352 12.90 -1.44 -3.94
CA ALA A 352 13.91 -2.15 -3.18
C ALA A 352 13.29 -3.30 -2.40
N HIS A 353 13.95 -4.44 -2.34
CA HIS A 353 13.64 -5.49 -1.38
C HIS A 353 14.05 -5.03 0.02
N GLY A 354 13.23 -5.33 1.02
CA GLY A 354 13.51 -5.02 2.41
C GLY A 354 13.47 -3.53 2.78
N CYS A 355 13.78 -3.24 4.03
CA CYS A 355 13.75 -1.87 4.57
C CYS A 355 15.16 -1.34 4.82
N TYR A 356 15.53 -0.24 4.18
CA TYR A 356 16.85 0.39 4.35
C TYR A 356 17.12 0.92 5.77
N TRP A 357 16.06 1.11 6.57
CA TRP A 357 16.22 1.50 7.99
C TRP A 357 16.45 0.30 8.89
N GLY A 358 15.56 -0.70 8.84
CA GLY A 358 15.71 -1.99 9.52
C GLY A 358 15.95 -1.93 11.04
N LYS A 359 15.39 -0.94 11.78
CA LYS A 359 15.65 -0.73 13.21
C LYS A 359 14.41 -0.63 14.08
N CYS A 360 13.22 -0.45 13.47
CA CYS A 360 12.01 -0.26 14.24
C CYS A 360 11.73 -1.47 15.13
N THR A 361 11.53 -1.22 16.42
CA THR A 361 11.44 -2.29 17.44
C THR A 361 10.16 -3.11 17.37
N PHE A 362 9.12 -2.61 16.68
CA PHE A 362 7.85 -3.32 16.46
C PHE A 362 7.80 -4.09 15.15
N CYS A 363 8.73 -3.86 14.22
CA CYS A 363 8.78 -4.56 12.94
C CYS A 363 9.55 -5.89 13.06
N ASP A 364 9.22 -6.84 12.19
CA ASP A 364 9.86 -8.15 12.09
C ASP A 364 11.24 -8.08 11.41
N ILE A 365 12.10 -7.19 11.87
CA ILE A 365 13.43 -6.91 11.29
C ILE A 365 14.41 -8.09 11.35
N SER A 366 14.06 -9.15 12.03
CA SER A 366 14.81 -10.41 12.02
C SER A 366 14.55 -11.26 10.78
N LEU A 367 13.43 -11.01 10.07
CA LEU A 367 13.02 -11.75 8.90
C LEU A 367 13.63 -11.17 7.62
N ASP A 368 13.97 -12.05 6.67
CA ASP A 368 14.73 -11.69 5.47
C ASP A 368 14.01 -10.65 4.60
N TYR A 369 12.68 -10.65 4.52
CA TYR A 369 11.91 -9.69 3.71
C TYR A 369 12.01 -8.23 4.20
N ILE A 370 12.43 -8.00 5.45
CA ILE A 370 12.77 -6.66 5.98
C ILE A 370 14.28 -6.46 6.09
N LYS A 371 15.01 -7.51 6.54
CA LYS A 371 16.42 -7.46 6.88
C LYS A 371 17.33 -7.28 5.68
N ILE A 372 17.01 -7.95 4.57
CA ILE A 372 17.83 -7.93 3.37
C ILE A 372 17.43 -6.72 2.53
N TYR A 373 18.26 -5.68 2.55
CA TYR A 373 18.01 -4.49 1.73
C TYR A 373 18.73 -4.58 0.39
N GLU A 374 17.95 -4.60 -0.71
CA GLU A 374 18.48 -4.66 -2.07
C GLU A 374 17.71 -3.71 -3.00
N PRO A 375 18.27 -2.52 -3.33
CA PRO A 375 17.65 -1.57 -4.25
C PRO A 375 17.86 -1.98 -5.70
N ILE A 376 16.86 -1.66 -6.56
CA ILE A 376 16.91 -1.84 -8.02
C ILE A 376 17.44 -0.56 -8.67
N ALA A 377 18.22 -0.68 -9.75
CA ALA A 377 18.64 0.48 -10.52
C ALA A 377 17.44 1.19 -11.15
N ALA A 378 17.36 2.53 -11.03
CA ALA A 378 16.23 3.32 -11.54
C ALA A 378 15.95 3.06 -13.03
N LYS A 379 17.00 2.90 -13.86
CA LYS A 379 16.85 2.59 -15.28
C LYS A 379 16.09 1.27 -15.50
N LEU A 380 16.49 0.21 -14.81
CA LEU A 380 15.81 -1.09 -14.90
C LEU A 380 14.36 -1.01 -14.40
N LEU A 381 14.13 -0.21 -13.35
CA LEU A 381 12.79 -0.02 -12.81
C LEU A 381 11.87 0.66 -13.84
N VAL A 382 12.37 1.68 -14.55
CA VAL A 382 11.61 2.34 -15.62
C VAL A 382 11.46 1.43 -16.86
N ASP A 383 12.45 0.60 -17.19
CA ASP A 383 12.32 -0.42 -18.25
C ASP A 383 11.15 -1.38 -17.92
N ARG A 384 11.01 -1.80 -16.65
CA ARG A 384 9.87 -2.61 -16.20
C ARG A 384 8.54 -1.85 -16.23
N MET A 385 8.53 -0.55 -15.90
CA MET A 385 7.34 0.29 -16.03
C MET A 385 6.83 0.33 -17.48
N GLU A 386 7.71 0.58 -18.45
CA GLU A 386 7.34 0.59 -19.86
C GLU A 386 6.78 -0.75 -20.33
N GLN A 387 7.40 -1.87 -19.95
CA GLN A 387 6.91 -3.21 -20.26
C GLN A 387 5.53 -3.50 -19.65
N LEU A 388 5.30 -3.05 -18.42
CA LEU A 388 3.99 -3.22 -17.78
C LEU A 388 2.92 -2.34 -18.43
N MET A 389 3.24 -1.12 -18.81
CA MET A 389 2.31 -0.25 -19.57
C MET A 389 1.90 -0.90 -20.89
N GLU A 390 2.86 -1.52 -21.61
CA GLU A 390 2.56 -2.26 -22.84
C GLU A 390 1.69 -3.49 -22.57
N GLN A 391 1.95 -4.22 -21.48
CA GLN A 391 1.27 -5.46 -21.15
C GLN A 391 -0.16 -5.23 -20.62
N THR A 392 -0.35 -4.26 -19.73
CA THR A 392 -1.63 -4.06 -19.02
C THR A 392 -2.49 -2.95 -19.60
N GLY A 393 -1.89 -2.02 -20.35
CA GLY A 393 -2.54 -0.79 -20.80
C GLY A 393 -2.66 0.29 -19.71
N GLU A 394 -2.24 0.00 -18.46
CA GLU A 394 -2.36 0.89 -17.31
C GLU A 394 -1.09 1.69 -17.10
N THR A 395 -1.22 2.99 -16.87
CA THR A 395 -0.10 3.92 -16.62
C THR A 395 0.08 4.28 -15.15
N GLY A 396 -0.73 3.67 -14.28
CA GLY A 396 -0.68 3.83 -12.84
C GLY A 396 0.25 2.81 -12.17
N PHE A 397 1.04 3.25 -11.17
CA PHE A 397 1.98 2.41 -10.44
C PHE A 397 1.86 2.59 -8.94
N HIS A 398 1.75 1.48 -8.22
CA HIS A 398 1.96 1.43 -6.79
C HIS A 398 3.28 0.71 -6.49
N PHE A 399 4.24 1.44 -5.94
CA PHE A 399 5.47 0.82 -5.45
C PHE A 399 5.23 0.30 -4.04
N VAL A 400 5.22 -1.04 -3.93
CA VAL A 400 4.83 -1.78 -2.70
C VAL A 400 6.01 -1.98 -1.74
N ASP A 401 6.89 -0.98 -1.65
CA ASP A 401 8.05 -1.01 -0.77
C ASP A 401 7.64 -0.95 0.71
N GLU A 402 8.43 -1.57 1.58
CA GLU A 402 8.34 -1.35 3.03
C GLU A 402 8.64 0.11 3.40
N ALA A 403 9.62 0.69 2.72
CA ALA A 403 9.93 2.12 2.75
C ALA A 403 10.79 2.48 1.53
N ALA A 404 10.22 3.20 0.57
CA ALA A 404 10.94 3.62 -0.62
C ALA A 404 12.10 4.58 -0.28
N PRO A 405 13.33 4.28 -0.75
CA PRO A 405 14.49 5.09 -0.40
C PRO A 405 14.47 6.45 -1.13
N PRO A 406 14.65 7.59 -0.42
CA PRO A 406 14.60 8.92 -1.04
C PRO A 406 15.56 9.09 -2.22
N ALA A 407 16.76 8.52 -2.13
CA ALA A 407 17.76 8.59 -3.21
C ALA A 407 17.32 7.84 -4.47
N LEU A 408 16.66 6.69 -4.31
CA LEU A 408 16.14 5.92 -5.42
C LEU A 408 14.89 6.56 -6.01
N MET A 409 13.99 7.10 -5.18
CA MET A 409 12.85 7.90 -5.66
C MET A 409 13.31 9.09 -6.50
N LYS A 410 14.37 9.79 -6.07
CA LYS A 410 15.01 10.85 -6.87
C LYS A 410 15.49 10.33 -8.23
N ALA A 411 16.22 9.21 -8.23
CA ALA A 411 16.75 8.62 -9.47
C ALA A 411 15.65 8.13 -10.41
N LEU A 412 14.58 7.55 -9.84
CA LEU A 412 13.38 7.13 -10.57
C LEU A 412 12.69 8.33 -11.22
N ALA A 413 12.46 9.40 -10.47
CA ALA A 413 11.81 10.61 -10.97
C ALA A 413 12.59 11.24 -12.13
N LEU A 414 13.93 11.31 -12.01
CA LEU A 414 14.80 11.81 -13.08
C LEU A 414 14.69 10.94 -14.33
N GLU A 415 14.67 9.62 -14.20
CA GLU A 415 14.58 8.70 -15.34
C GLU A 415 13.21 8.77 -16.03
N ILE A 416 12.12 8.86 -15.26
CA ILE A 416 10.75 9.05 -15.80
C ILE A 416 10.67 10.33 -16.62
N ILE A 417 11.13 11.46 -16.06
CA ILE A 417 11.09 12.77 -16.76
C ILE A 417 11.97 12.73 -18.01
N LYS A 418 13.18 12.17 -17.91
CA LYS A 418 14.12 12.07 -19.04
C LYS A 418 13.54 11.25 -20.20
N ARG A 419 12.80 10.18 -19.91
CA ARG A 419 12.11 9.38 -20.94
C ARG A 419 10.76 9.98 -21.37
N GLN A 420 10.34 11.08 -20.77
CA GLN A 420 9.06 11.75 -21.06
C GLN A 420 7.84 10.82 -20.86
N LEU A 421 7.90 9.93 -19.86
CA LEU A 421 6.79 9.03 -19.58
C LEU A 421 5.66 9.77 -18.85
N THR A 422 4.44 9.55 -19.32
CA THR A 422 3.22 10.04 -18.66
C THR A 422 2.67 8.93 -17.76
N VAL A 423 3.03 8.98 -16.49
CA VAL A 423 2.66 7.98 -15.50
C VAL A 423 2.13 8.64 -14.22
N THR A 424 1.37 7.89 -13.45
CA THR A 424 0.92 8.27 -12.11
C THR A 424 1.44 7.22 -11.14
N TRP A 425 2.05 7.65 -10.02
CA TRP A 425 2.57 6.69 -9.06
C TRP A 425 2.50 7.16 -7.62
N TRP A 426 2.53 6.21 -6.70
CA TRP A 426 2.59 6.43 -5.26
C TRP A 426 3.34 5.31 -4.56
N THR A 427 3.75 5.53 -3.30
CA THR A 427 4.55 4.56 -2.54
C THR A 427 4.50 4.80 -1.03
N ASN A 428 5.00 3.81 -0.28
CA ASN A 428 5.24 3.94 1.15
C ASN A 428 6.62 4.53 1.41
N ILE A 429 6.72 5.43 2.38
CA ILE A 429 7.96 6.11 2.76
C ILE A 429 8.13 6.15 4.28
N ARG A 430 9.31 6.58 4.71
CA ARG A 430 9.55 7.10 6.05
C ARG A 430 9.66 8.62 5.97
N PHE A 431 9.05 9.35 6.88
CA PHE A 431 9.09 10.82 6.88
C PHE A 431 10.47 11.38 7.23
N GLU A 432 11.44 11.15 6.37
CA GLU A 432 12.84 11.54 6.57
C GLU A 432 13.11 12.96 6.10
N LYS A 433 14.04 13.64 6.80
CA LYS A 433 14.48 14.99 6.48
C LYS A 433 15.04 15.18 5.05
N ASN A 434 15.37 14.08 4.36
CA ASN A 434 15.85 14.10 2.99
C ASN A 434 14.75 14.45 1.97
N PHE A 435 13.47 14.34 2.35
CA PHE A 435 12.36 14.83 1.54
C PHE A 435 12.25 16.36 1.66
N THR A 436 13.18 17.05 1.01
CA THR A 436 13.15 18.50 0.90
C THR A 436 12.04 18.97 -0.03
N LYS A 437 11.67 20.26 0.04
CA LYS A 437 10.71 20.88 -0.90
C LYS A 437 11.10 20.60 -2.35
N ASP A 438 12.37 20.78 -2.69
CA ASP A 438 12.88 20.59 -4.06
C ASP A 438 12.76 19.14 -4.52
N LEU A 439 13.07 18.17 -3.64
CA LEU A 439 12.84 16.76 -3.97
C LEU A 439 11.35 16.47 -4.17
N CYS A 440 10.47 16.99 -3.33
CA CYS A 440 9.03 16.81 -3.48
C CYS A 440 8.52 17.40 -4.80
N LEU A 441 9.00 18.57 -5.22
CA LEU A 441 8.68 19.16 -6.53
C LEU A 441 9.16 18.29 -7.70
N LEU A 442 10.34 17.68 -7.60
CA LEU A 442 10.84 16.74 -8.59
C LEU A 442 9.96 15.47 -8.66
N LEU A 443 9.58 14.90 -7.50
CA LEU A 443 8.70 13.73 -7.44
C LEU A 443 7.35 14.04 -8.08
N LYS A 444 6.76 15.20 -7.77
CA LYS A 444 5.51 15.65 -8.39
C LYS A 444 5.64 15.75 -9.91
N ALA A 445 6.73 16.35 -10.41
CA ALA A 445 6.97 16.48 -11.85
C ALA A 445 7.08 15.14 -12.57
N SER A 446 7.48 14.07 -11.87
CA SER A 446 7.54 12.69 -12.40
C SER A 446 6.23 11.92 -12.31
N GLY A 447 5.14 12.53 -11.83
CA GLY A 447 3.83 11.89 -11.70
C GLY A 447 3.56 11.26 -10.34
N CYS A 448 4.36 11.53 -9.30
CA CYS A 448 4.02 11.15 -7.93
C CYS A 448 2.80 11.93 -7.45
N ILE A 449 1.77 11.22 -6.98
CA ILE A 449 0.52 11.84 -6.51
C ILE A 449 0.33 11.75 -5.01
N ALA A 450 0.95 10.77 -4.39
CA ALA A 450 0.75 10.51 -2.98
C ALA A 450 1.91 9.71 -2.36
N VAL A 451 2.00 9.82 -1.04
CA VAL A 451 2.87 8.99 -0.22
C VAL A 451 2.13 8.52 1.04
N SER A 452 2.44 7.30 1.48
CA SER A 452 2.03 6.78 2.79
C SER A 452 3.25 6.67 3.68
N GLY A 453 3.15 7.09 4.95
CA GLY A 453 4.27 6.97 5.88
C GLY A 453 3.83 6.78 7.32
N GLY A 454 4.72 6.24 8.16
CA GLY A 454 4.43 6.02 9.58
C GLY A 454 4.89 7.19 10.43
N LEU A 455 3.95 7.96 11.01
CA LEU A 455 4.19 8.77 12.20
C LEU A 455 4.23 7.87 13.42
N GLU A 456 3.46 6.80 13.40
CA GLU A 456 3.20 5.86 14.49
C GLU A 456 2.57 6.57 15.68
N VAL A 457 3.34 6.93 16.69
CA VAL A 457 2.87 7.66 17.86
C VAL A 457 3.43 9.07 17.84
N ALA A 458 2.57 10.09 17.90
CA ALA A 458 3.02 11.47 17.99
C ALA A 458 3.55 11.80 19.41
N SER A 459 4.67 11.17 19.77
CA SER A 459 5.42 11.34 21.02
C SER A 459 6.90 11.09 20.75
N ASP A 460 7.75 12.11 20.88
CA ASP A 460 9.17 11.96 20.62
C ASP A 460 9.86 10.94 21.56
N ARG A 461 9.32 10.78 22.79
CA ARG A 461 9.77 9.74 23.70
C ARG A 461 9.51 8.34 23.13
N LEU A 462 8.30 8.11 22.64
CA LEU A 462 7.91 6.82 22.08
C LEU A 462 8.57 6.58 20.71
N LEU A 463 8.68 7.60 19.86
CA LEU A 463 9.42 7.50 18.58
C LEU A 463 10.87 7.11 18.77
N LYS A 464 11.50 7.60 19.85
CA LYS A 464 12.86 7.19 20.24
C LYS A 464 12.90 5.74 20.76
N LEU A 465 11.90 5.32 21.53
CA LEU A 465 11.81 3.95 22.05
C LEU A 465 11.54 2.94 20.93
N ILE A 466 10.75 3.35 19.93
CA ILE A 466 10.47 2.60 18.70
C ILE A 466 11.73 2.49 17.80
N ASP A 467 12.73 3.33 17.99
CA ASP A 467 13.86 3.54 17.08
C ASP A 467 13.41 3.93 15.65
N LYS A 468 12.33 4.76 15.59
CA LYS A 468 11.79 5.22 14.30
C LYS A 468 12.75 6.17 13.57
N GLY A 469 13.59 6.91 14.29
CA GLY A 469 14.57 7.83 13.73
C GLY A 469 13.98 9.13 13.17
N VAL A 470 12.77 9.49 13.59
CA VAL A 470 12.09 10.76 13.25
C VAL A 470 11.54 11.41 14.52
N THR A 471 11.21 12.71 14.43
CA THR A 471 10.49 13.46 15.47
C THR A 471 9.17 13.97 14.92
N VAL A 472 8.24 14.36 15.80
CA VAL A 472 6.95 14.95 15.39
C VAL A 472 7.17 16.21 14.55
N GLU A 473 8.10 17.09 14.95
CA GLU A 473 8.47 18.28 14.19
C GLU A 473 8.98 17.94 12.78
N GLN A 474 9.87 16.93 12.67
CA GLN A 474 10.37 16.48 11.36
C GLN A 474 9.25 15.96 10.48
N VAL A 475 8.33 15.15 11.03
CA VAL A 475 7.18 14.63 10.29
C VAL A 475 6.32 15.79 9.79
N ALA A 476 5.97 16.76 10.64
CA ALA A 476 5.19 17.93 10.23
C ALA A 476 5.83 18.69 9.05
N ARG A 477 7.15 18.90 9.08
CA ARG A 477 7.87 19.56 7.99
C ARG A 477 7.90 18.77 6.70
N VAL A 478 8.13 17.47 6.80
CA VAL A 478 8.18 16.58 5.63
C VAL A 478 6.81 16.46 4.97
N THR A 479 5.75 16.28 5.76
CA THR A 479 4.37 16.21 5.25
C THR A 479 3.97 17.54 4.59
N ARG A 480 4.37 18.70 5.16
CA ARG A 480 4.19 20.00 4.51
C ARG A 480 4.90 20.07 3.14
N ASN A 481 6.14 19.60 3.04
CA ASN A 481 6.87 19.62 1.75
C ASN A 481 6.14 18.85 0.66
N PHE A 482 5.52 17.72 1.00
CA PHE A 482 4.70 16.93 0.07
C PHE A 482 3.39 17.66 -0.30
N THR A 483 2.68 18.19 0.68
CA THR A 483 1.39 18.85 0.44
C THR A 483 1.54 20.18 -0.31
N GLU A 484 2.59 20.97 -0.01
CA GLU A 484 2.92 22.17 -0.81
C GLU A 484 3.31 21.84 -2.26
N ALA A 485 3.81 20.62 -2.53
CA ALA A 485 4.02 20.11 -3.87
C ALA A 485 2.75 19.47 -4.50
N ASN A 486 1.57 19.66 -3.91
CA ASN A 486 0.30 19.07 -4.35
C ASN A 486 0.36 17.52 -4.43
N MET A 487 0.94 16.89 -3.45
CA MET A 487 0.89 15.43 -3.24
C MET A 487 0.11 15.13 -1.96
N MET A 488 -0.71 14.09 -2.01
CA MET A 488 -1.46 13.63 -0.84
C MET A 488 -0.57 12.86 0.12
N VAL A 489 -0.84 12.98 1.42
CA VAL A 489 -0.08 12.29 2.46
C VAL A 489 -1.02 11.49 3.36
N HIS A 490 -0.77 10.19 3.43
CA HIS A 490 -1.39 9.28 4.40
C HIS A 490 -0.42 8.98 5.54
N SER A 491 -0.93 8.88 6.76
CA SER A 491 -0.12 8.50 7.92
C SER A 491 -0.67 7.28 8.63
N TYR A 492 0.18 6.27 8.80
CA TYR A 492 -0.07 5.19 9.76
C TYR A 492 0.15 5.74 11.17
N LEU A 493 -0.84 5.50 12.04
CA LEU A 493 -0.88 5.96 13.42
C LEU A 493 -1.09 4.75 14.33
N MET A 494 -0.36 4.72 15.44
CA MET A 494 -0.39 3.62 16.39
C MET A 494 -0.68 4.10 17.80
N TYR A 495 -1.39 3.31 18.58
CA TYR A 495 -1.59 3.51 20.01
C TYR A 495 -1.40 2.20 20.77
N GLY A 496 -1.15 2.29 22.08
CA GLY A 496 -0.95 1.10 22.92
C GLY A 496 0.45 0.49 22.82
N TYR A 497 1.45 1.24 22.32
CA TYR A 497 2.84 0.80 22.35
C TYR A 497 3.31 0.61 23.80
N PRO A 498 4.13 -0.39 24.13
CA PRO A 498 4.58 -0.66 25.49
C PRO A 498 5.06 0.60 26.22
N THR A 499 4.61 0.77 27.44
CA THR A 499 4.83 1.94 28.31
C THR A 499 4.16 3.26 27.88
N GLN A 500 3.33 3.25 26.84
CA GLN A 500 2.55 4.43 26.47
C GLN A 500 1.54 4.78 27.58
N THR A 501 1.50 6.04 27.98
CA THR A 501 0.56 6.55 28.99
C THR A 501 -0.72 7.07 28.34
N VAL A 502 -1.80 7.17 29.15
CA VAL A 502 -3.04 7.81 28.71
C VAL A 502 -2.81 9.26 28.25
N GLN A 503 -1.93 10.00 28.95
CA GLN A 503 -1.58 11.36 28.55
C GLN A 503 -0.95 11.41 27.16
N GLU A 504 -0.02 10.49 26.84
CA GLU A 504 0.61 10.43 25.53
C GLU A 504 -0.37 10.05 24.42
N THR A 505 -1.38 9.22 24.70
CA THR A 505 -2.44 8.91 23.73
C THR A 505 -3.26 10.17 23.42
N VAL A 506 -3.66 10.95 24.44
CA VAL A 506 -4.40 12.19 24.27
C VAL A 506 -3.57 13.28 23.60
N ASP A 507 -2.30 13.41 23.96
CA ASP A 507 -1.38 14.37 23.36
C ASP A 507 -1.06 14.00 21.90
N SER A 508 -0.96 12.71 21.59
CA SER A 508 -0.81 12.22 20.21
C SER A 508 -2.04 12.56 19.35
N LEU A 509 -3.25 12.37 19.90
CA LEU A 509 -4.48 12.75 19.21
C LEU A 509 -4.53 14.27 18.94
N GLU A 510 -4.13 15.10 19.90
CA GLU A 510 -4.09 16.56 19.69
C GLU A 510 -3.10 16.96 18.59
N MET A 511 -1.89 16.39 18.58
CA MET A 511 -0.91 16.69 17.52
C MET A 511 -1.40 16.23 16.15
N VAL A 512 -2.06 15.05 16.06
CA VAL A 512 -2.69 14.57 14.84
C VAL A 512 -3.82 15.51 14.40
N ARG A 513 -4.69 15.97 15.31
CA ARG A 513 -5.72 16.98 15.04
C ARG A 513 -5.12 18.23 14.37
N GLN A 514 -4.02 18.77 14.95
CA GLN A 514 -3.35 19.95 14.40
C GLN A 514 -2.73 19.71 13.02
N LEU A 515 -2.15 18.53 12.76
CA LEU A 515 -1.62 18.15 11.44
C LEU A 515 -2.71 18.15 10.36
N PHE A 516 -3.90 17.65 10.69
CA PHE A 516 -5.05 17.69 9.78
C PHE A 516 -5.63 19.09 9.64
N GLU A 517 -5.78 19.85 10.73
CA GLU A 517 -6.29 21.22 10.72
C GLU A 517 -5.43 22.17 9.85
N ILE A 518 -4.10 22.02 9.90
CA ILE A 518 -3.17 22.77 9.06
C ILE A 518 -3.15 22.25 7.61
N GLY A 519 -3.70 21.06 7.36
CA GLY A 519 -3.80 20.45 6.03
C GLY A 519 -2.53 19.76 5.53
N VAL A 520 -1.59 19.41 6.41
CA VAL A 520 -0.37 18.69 6.04
C VAL A 520 -0.54 17.15 6.03
N LEU A 521 -1.68 16.66 6.51
CA LEU A 521 -2.16 15.29 6.34
C LEU A 521 -3.55 15.31 5.69
N GLN A 522 -3.83 14.38 4.78
CA GLN A 522 -5.13 14.21 4.14
C GLN A 522 -5.82 12.94 4.58
N SER A 523 -5.07 11.93 5.01
CA SER A 523 -5.61 10.64 5.42
C SER A 523 -4.76 10.03 6.53
N GLY A 524 -5.34 9.14 7.30
CA GLY A 524 -4.64 8.38 8.32
C GLY A 524 -5.41 7.14 8.74
N PHE A 525 -4.74 6.28 9.48
CA PHE A 525 -5.33 5.08 10.05
C PHE A 525 -4.73 4.81 11.43
N TRP A 526 -5.59 4.67 12.47
CA TRP A 526 -5.19 4.23 13.80
C TRP A 526 -5.27 2.71 13.92
N HIS A 527 -4.16 2.10 14.32
CA HIS A 527 -4.11 0.70 14.74
C HIS A 527 -3.57 0.57 16.15
N GLN A 528 -4.03 -0.44 16.88
CA GLN A 528 -3.47 -0.79 18.17
C GLN A 528 -2.17 -1.55 17.94
N PHE A 529 -1.16 -1.29 18.77
CA PHE A 529 0.08 -2.06 18.75
C PHE A 529 -0.22 -3.56 18.95
N ALA A 530 0.32 -4.39 18.07
CA ALA A 530 0.36 -5.83 18.20
C ALA A 530 1.80 -6.29 18.40
N LEU A 531 2.00 -7.19 19.33
CA LEU A 531 3.32 -7.79 19.57
C LEU A 531 3.53 -8.94 18.59
N THR A 532 4.55 -8.83 17.73
CA THR A 532 4.92 -9.91 16.83
C THR A 532 6.10 -10.71 17.38
N ALA A 533 6.08 -12.03 17.17
CA ALA A 533 7.09 -12.96 17.68
C ALA A 533 8.51 -12.68 17.14
N HIS A 534 8.60 -12.08 15.95
CA HIS A 534 9.85 -11.87 15.20
C HIS A 534 10.43 -10.46 15.34
N SER A 535 9.68 -9.55 15.99
CA SER A 535 10.14 -8.19 16.27
C SER A 535 11.16 -8.15 17.40
N PRO A 536 12.01 -7.10 17.50
CA PRO A 536 12.89 -6.90 18.65
C PRO A 536 12.18 -6.95 19.99
N ILE A 537 10.95 -6.42 20.07
CA ILE A 537 10.14 -6.48 21.29
C ILE A 537 9.74 -7.93 21.61
N GLY A 538 9.33 -8.70 20.62
CA GLY A 538 8.95 -10.11 20.80
C GLY A 538 10.13 -11.00 21.19
N LEU A 539 11.32 -10.71 20.64
CA LEU A 539 12.54 -11.45 20.94
C LEU A 539 13.15 -11.07 22.29
N ASN A 540 12.97 -9.83 22.78
CA ASN A 540 13.56 -9.32 24.02
C ASN A 540 12.52 -8.58 24.90
N PRO A 541 11.41 -9.21 25.29
CA PRO A 541 10.26 -8.55 25.89
C PRO A 541 10.57 -7.86 27.22
N SER A 542 11.53 -8.36 27.98
CA SER A 542 11.95 -7.77 29.27
C SER A 542 12.55 -6.37 29.13
N GLU A 543 13.23 -6.07 28.01
CA GLU A 543 13.81 -4.75 27.74
C GLU A 543 12.71 -3.70 27.52
N TYR A 544 11.54 -4.12 27.05
CA TYR A 544 10.38 -3.27 26.76
C TYR A 544 9.32 -3.30 27.88
N LYS A 545 9.63 -3.95 29.01
CA LYS A 545 8.74 -4.03 30.19
C LYS A 545 7.39 -4.66 29.88
N ILE A 546 7.37 -5.67 29.03
CA ILE A 546 6.19 -6.48 28.74
C ILE A 546 6.37 -7.90 29.21
N GLN A 547 5.25 -8.56 29.46
CA GLN A 547 5.18 -9.96 29.79
C GLN A 547 4.35 -10.68 28.72
N PRO A 548 5.00 -11.42 27.79
CA PRO A 548 4.29 -12.20 26.79
C PRO A 548 3.60 -13.41 27.43
N HIS A 549 2.47 -13.80 26.85
CA HIS A 549 1.72 -15.00 27.24
C HIS A 549 1.91 -16.06 26.15
N TYR A 550 2.99 -16.85 26.30
CA TYR A 550 3.29 -17.92 25.36
C TYR A 550 2.31 -19.08 25.48
N LYS A 551 1.88 -19.61 24.34
CA LYS A 551 1.06 -20.84 24.20
C LYS A 551 1.92 -21.92 23.56
N ASP A 552 1.49 -23.19 23.67
CA ASP A 552 2.11 -24.26 22.89
C ASP A 552 1.81 -24.04 21.40
N ILE A 553 2.87 -23.94 20.59
CA ILE A 553 2.79 -23.61 19.18
C ILE A 553 3.13 -24.83 18.37
N THR A 554 2.18 -25.28 17.54
CA THR A 554 2.37 -26.35 16.55
C THR A 554 2.09 -25.91 15.13
N PHE A 555 1.41 -24.75 14.96
CA PHE A 555 1.00 -24.25 13.66
C PHE A 555 1.48 -22.81 13.43
N ALA A 556 0.69 -21.79 13.76
CA ALA A 556 1.03 -20.40 13.47
C ALA A 556 1.59 -19.67 14.71
N ASN A 557 2.57 -18.80 14.52
CA ASN A 557 3.23 -18.04 15.58
C ASN A 557 3.70 -16.69 15.07
N ASN A 558 2.85 -15.69 15.13
CA ASN A 558 3.27 -14.32 14.90
C ASN A 558 2.72 -13.39 15.96
N ASP A 559 1.41 -13.24 16.10
CA ASP A 559 0.81 -12.39 17.13
C ASP A 559 0.90 -13.05 18.50
N VAL A 560 1.45 -12.33 19.47
CA VAL A 560 1.67 -12.79 20.84
C VAL A 560 0.87 -11.93 21.81
N ASP A 561 -0.01 -12.56 22.57
CA ASP A 561 -0.71 -11.89 23.67
C ASP A 561 0.29 -11.41 24.74
N PHE A 562 0.14 -10.22 25.27
CA PHE A 562 1.02 -9.68 26.28
C PHE A 562 0.32 -8.76 27.28
N THR A 563 0.95 -8.55 28.42
CA THR A 563 0.62 -7.46 29.37
C THR A 563 1.79 -6.52 29.47
N ASP A 564 1.53 -5.22 29.55
CA ASP A 564 2.54 -4.21 29.83
C ASP A 564 2.48 -3.74 31.29
N THR A 565 3.54 -3.05 31.73
CA THR A 565 3.64 -2.59 33.12
C THR A 565 2.74 -1.41 33.47
N THR A 566 2.10 -0.77 32.50
CA THR A 566 1.17 0.35 32.73
C THR A 566 -0.18 -0.12 33.25
N GLY A 567 -0.59 -1.34 32.91
CA GLY A 567 -1.90 -1.90 33.22
C GLY A 567 -3.05 -1.15 32.54
N ILE A 568 -2.77 -0.34 31.50
CA ILE A 568 -3.78 0.43 30.77
C ILE A 568 -4.44 -0.49 29.72
N ASP A 569 -5.77 -0.53 29.74
CA ASP A 569 -6.52 -1.08 28.62
C ASP A 569 -6.58 -0.05 27.47
N HIS A 570 -5.65 -0.21 26.51
CA HIS A 570 -5.56 0.69 25.37
C HIS A 570 -6.73 0.51 24.39
N ASN A 571 -7.43 -0.63 24.39
CA ASN A 571 -8.55 -0.87 23.48
C ASN A 571 -9.71 0.11 23.71
N GLN A 572 -9.88 0.64 24.93
CA GLN A 572 -10.89 1.64 25.24
C GLN A 572 -10.79 2.91 24.37
N PHE A 573 -9.59 3.24 23.86
CA PHE A 573 -9.37 4.41 23.01
C PHE A 573 -9.77 4.18 21.54
N SER A 574 -9.90 2.94 21.10
CA SER A 574 -10.08 2.55 19.69
C SER A 574 -11.19 3.32 18.99
N PHE A 575 -12.40 3.32 19.59
CA PHE A 575 -13.55 3.98 18.98
C PHE A 575 -13.35 5.49 18.85
N GLY A 576 -12.93 6.16 19.94
CA GLY A 576 -12.75 7.62 19.94
C GLY A 576 -11.64 8.09 18.96
N LEU A 577 -10.53 7.36 18.91
CA LEU A 577 -9.43 7.63 17.96
C LEU A 577 -9.87 7.46 16.51
N LYS A 578 -10.59 6.39 16.18
CA LYS A 578 -11.07 6.14 14.81
C LYS A 578 -12.14 7.15 14.40
N LYS A 579 -13.10 7.43 15.30
CA LYS A 579 -14.17 8.40 15.05
C LYS A 579 -13.63 9.82 14.84
N SER A 580 -12.72 10.29 15.70
CA SER A 580 -12.12 11.62 15.57
C SER A 580 -11.32 11.74 14.27
N LEU A 581 -10.51 10.74 13.94
CA LEU A 581 -9.71 10.72 12.72
C LEU A 581 -10.58 10.75 11.45
N PHE A 582 -11.66 9.96 11.43
CA PHE A 582 -12.63 9.99 10.33
C PHE A 582 -13.18 11.40 10.11
N ASN A 583 -13.59 12.09 11.17
CA ASN A 583 -14.07 13.46 11.09
C ASN A 583 -12.97 14.43 10.63
N PHE A 584 -11.75 14.32 11.16
CA PHE A 584 -10.61 15.17 10.76
C PHE A 584 -10.26 15.02 9.28
N MET A 585 -10.29 13.80 8.74
CA MET A 585 -10.07 13.56 7.29
C MET A 585 -11.07 14.32 6.41
N HIS A 586 -12.25 14.61 6.94
CA HIS A 586 -13.30 15.34 6.23
C HIS A 586 -13.44 16.81 6.67
N GLY A 587 -12.47 17.33 7.42
CA GLY A 587 -12.44 18.73 7.83
C GLY A 587 -13.42 19.10 8.95
N ILE A 588 -13.87 18.13 9.74
CA ILE A 588 -14.90 18.30 10.78
C ILE A 588 -14.32 18.06 12.17
N GLY A 589 -14.80 18.84 13.16
CA GLY A 589 -14.53 18.61 14.57
C GLY A 589 -13.17 19.10 15.07
N PHE A 590 -12.49 19.98 14.35
CA PHE A 590 -11.22 20.55 14.80
C PHE A 590 -11.37 21.46 16.03
N ASP A 591 -12.54 22.08 16.21
CA ASP A 591 -12.90 22.93 17.34
C ASP A 591 -13.57 22.17 18.50
N MET A 592 -13.85 20.87 18.32
CA MET A 592 -14.44 20.05 19.37
C MET A 592 -13.41 19.72 20.46
N PRO A 593 -13.78 19.85 21.76
CA PRO A 593 -12.94 19.35 22.84
C PRO A 593 -12.63 17.85 22.67
N LEU A 594 -11.40 17.44 22.89
CA LEU A 594 -11.01 16.03 22.73
C LEU A 594 -11.84 15.06 23.59
N GLN A 595 -12.37 15.52 24.71
CA GLN A 595 -13.24 14.73 25.59
C GLN A 595 -14.50 14.22 24.87
N GLU A 596 -15.03 14.96 23.90
CA GLU A 596 -16.26 14.60 23.17
C GLU A 596 -16.12 13.37 22.27
N TRP A 597 -14.89 12.96 22.00
CA TRP A 597 -14.61 11.74 21.25
C TRP A 597 -14.67 10.47 22.10
N PHE A 598 -14.69 10.61 23.45
CA PHE A 598 -14.60 9.48 24.37
C PHE A 598 -15.76 9.48 25.37
N GLU A 599 -16.35 8.32 25.62
CA GLU A 599 -17.42 8.13 26.61
C GLU A 599 -16.90 8.12 28.06
N PHE A 600 -15.59 7.94 28.24
CA PHE A 600 -14.93 7.96 29.54
C PHE A 600 -14.07 9.22 29.70
N LYS A 601 -13.76 9.54 30.96
CA LYS A 601 -12.98 10.74 31.29
C LYS A 601 -11.52 10.58 30.85
N ILE A 602 -11.03 11.50 30.02
CA ILE A 602 -9.63 11.60 29.61
C ILE A 602 -8.93 12.81 30.29
N PRO A 603 -7.60 12.80 30.43
CA PRO A 603 -6.87 13.99 30.86
C PRO A 603 -6.95 15.10 29.80
N LYS A 604 -6.73 16.34 30.21
CA LYS A 604 -6.55 17.45 29.26
C LYS A 604 -5.21 17.26 28.53
N THR A 605 -5.18 17.61 27.26
CA THR A 605 -3.91 17.63 26.52
C THR A 605 -2.91 18.59 27.15
N SER A 606 -1.63 18.21 27.13
CA SER A 606 -0.52 19.08 27.51
C SER A 606 0.07 19.85 26.32
N ILE A 607 -0.39 19.55 25.10
CA ILE A 607 0.10 20.16 23.86
C ILE A 607 -0.53 21.54 23.68
N LYS A 608 0.30 22.51 23.30
CA LYS A 608 -0.17 23.85 22.99
C LYS A 608 -1.04 23.85 21.71
N PRO A 609 -2.09 24.67 21.62
CA PRO A 609 -2.98 24.71 20.45
C PRO A 609 -2.30 25.03 19.11
N ASP A 610 -1.14 25.66 19.16
CA ASP A 610 -0.34 26.10 18.01
C ASP A 610 1.00 25.33 17.86
N PHE A 611 1.13 24.17 18.51
CA PHE A 611 2.39 23.42 18.58
C PHE A 611 2.92 23.06 17.20
N ILE A 612 2.12 22.45 16.34
CA ILE A 612 2.53 22.08 14.99
C ILE A 612 2.81 23.32 14.14
N PHE A 613 1.99 24.37 14.26
CA PHE A 613 2.23 25.63 13.58
C PHE A 613 3.61 26.21 13.94
N GLN A 614 3.95 26.24 15.23
CA GLN A 614 5.26 26.70 15.70
C GLN A 614 6.41 25.85 15.15
N CYS A 615 6.24 24.52 15.06
CA CYS A 615 7.21 23.63 14.43
C CYS A 615 7.46 23.99 12.95
N LEU A 616 6.44 24.44 12.25
CA LEU A 616 6.53 24.80 10.83
C LEU A 616 7.11 26.20 10.59
N GLU A 617 6.88 27.16 11.52
CA GLU A 617 7.42 28.52 11.43
C GLU A 617 8.90 28.62 11.77
N THR A 618 9.46 27.64 12.47
CA THR A 618 10.89 27.65 12.82
C THR A 618 11.74 27.59 11.55
N GLU A 619 12.47 28.65 11.24
CA GLU A 619 13.37 28.70 10.08
C GLU A 619 14.43 27.59 10.16
N THR A 620 14.48 26.74 9.15
CA THR A 620 15.63 25.87 8.94
C THR A 620 16.74 26.69 8.29
N ASN A 621 17.89 26.78 8.93
CA ASN A 621 19.09 27.34 8.30
C ASN A 621 19.35 26.58 7.00
N PHE A 622 19.11 27.24 5.86
CA PHE A 622 19.41 26.72 4.52
C PHE A 622 20.92 26.63 4.31
N ASN A 623 21.53 25.59 4.82
CA ASN A 623 22.92 25.31 4.48
C ASN A 623 22.94 24.41 3.23
N ILE A 624 23.06 25.03 2.05
CA ILE A 624 23.12 24.29 0.78
C ILE A 624 24.45 23.55 0.73
N LYS A 625 24.39 22.22 0.57
CA LYS A 625 25.60 21.41 0.43
C LYS A 625 26.36 21.83 -0.84
N PRO A 626 27.68 22.05 -0.80
CA PRO A 626 28.47 22.39 -1.98
C PRO A 626 28.32 21.40 -3.15
N THR A 627 28.07 20.14 -2.84
CA THR A 627 27.88 19.03 -3.81
C THR A 627 26.45 18.88 -4.32
N ALA A 628 25.48 19.63 -3.78
CA ALA A 628 24.09 19.58 -4.23
C ALA A 628 24.02 19.93 -5.73
N LYS A 629 23.22 19.17 -6.47
CA LYS A 629 23.03 19.37 -7.90
C LYS A 629 21.97 20.42 -8.15
N ILE A 630 22.21 21.30 -9.09
CA ILE A 630 21.25 22.33 -9.50
C ILE A 630 20.61 21.88 -10.80
N MET A 631 19.29 21.99 -10.88
CA MET A 631 18.53 21.56 -12.04
C MET A 631 17.40 22.52 -12.36
N TRP A 632 17.13 22.73 -13.64
CA TRP A 632 16.00 23.50 -14.14
C TRP A 632 14.97 22.59 -14.80
N LEU A 633 13.74 22.60 -14.29
CA LEU A 633 12.60 21.85 -14.85
C LEU A 633 11.75 22.66 -15.85
N GLY A 634 11.94 23.97 -15.89
CA GLY A 634 11.13 24.87 -16.73
C GLY A 634 11.57 24.90 -18.19
N THR A 635 10.87 25.71 -18.95
CA THR A 635 11.14 25.97 -20.36
C THR A 635 12.28 27.00 -20.55
N GLU A 636 12.73 27.17 -21.79
CA GLU A 636 13.57 28.32 -22.17
C GLU A 636 12.74 29.61 -22.13
N PRO A 637 13.31 30.73 -21.68
CA PRO A 637 12.60 31.99 -21.62
C PRO A 637 12.60 32.76 -22.94
N LEU A 638 11.56 33.56 -23.13
CA LEU A 638 11.62 34.66 -24.10
C LEU A 638 12.45 35.81 -23.50
N VAL A 639 13.44 36.29 -24.23
CA VAL A 639 14.38 37.32 -23.77
C VAL A 639 14.02 38.65 -24.39
N THR A 640 13.87 39.68 -23.56
CA THR A 640 13.69 41.09 -23.99
C THR A 640 14.69 41.99 -23.28
N GLU A 641 15.44 42.75 -24.05
CA GLU A 641 16.37 43.72 -23.51
C GLU A 641 15.67 45.04 -23.20
N HIS A 642 15.90 45.58 -22.03
CA HIS A 642 15.41 46.89 -21.60
C HIS A 642 16.57 47.79 -21.21
N SER A 643 16.44 49.09 -21.49
CA SER A 643 17.36 50.10 -21.02
C SER A 643 16.62 51.20 -20.27
N LYS A 644 17.25 51.71 -19.21
CA LYS A 644 16.72 52.84 -18.43
C LYS A 644 17.83 53.82 -18.11
N THR A 645 17.64 55.05 -18.54
CA THR A 645 18.61 56.15 -18.24
C THR A 645 18.20 56.85 -16.94
N LYS A 646 19.10 56.91 -15.98
CA LYS A 646 18.92 57.61 -14.70
C LYS A 646 20.18 58.42 -14.39
N ARG A 647 20.03 59.75 -14.19
CA ARG A 647 21.13 60.66 -13.87
C ARG A 647 22.30 60.59 -14.87
N GLY A 648 22.01 60.44 -16.17
CA GLY A 648 23.03 60.38 -17.24
C GLY A 648 23.67 59.01 -17.46
N ASN A 649 23.42 58.02 -16.59
CA ASN A 649 23.88 56.64 -16.76
C ASN A 649 22.76 55.75 -17.33
N THR A 650 23.06 54.95 -18.35
CA THR A 650 22.13 54.00 -18.93
C THR A 650 22.41 52.63 -18.36
N PHE A 651 21.38 52.03 -17.75
CA PHE A 651 21.40 50.68 -17.19
C PHE A 651 20.68 49.76 -18.16
N TYR A 652 21.27 48.61 -18.45
CA TYR A 652 20.69 47.57 -19.30
C TYR A 652 20.24 46.39 -18.45
N SER A 653 19.07 45.84 -18.75
CA SER A 653 18.55 44.68 -18.08
C SER A 653 17.89 43.73 -19.07
N LEU A 654 17.91 42.44 -18.76
CA LEU A 654 17.16 41.40 -19.48
C LEU A 654 15.90 41.05 -18.69
N LYS A 655 14.77 41.15 -19.38
CA LYS A 655 13.54 40.57 -18.92
C LYS A 655 13.43 39.16 -19.52
N LEU A 656 13.34 38.16 -18.67
CA LEU A 656 13.19 36.76 -19.04
C LEU A 656 11.75 36.33 -18.71
N THR A 657 10.97 36.01 -19.75
CA THR A 657 9.58 35.57 -19.62
C THR A 657 9.54 34.07 -19.80
N PHE A 658 9.13 33.35 -18.76
CA PHE A 658 8.97 31.90 -18.74
C PHE A 658 7.52 31.53 -18.84
N HIS A 659 7.22 30.50 -19.64
CA HIS A 659 5.93 29.90 -19.75
C HIS A 659 6.01 28.48 -19.17
N ASN A 660 5.26 28.21 -18.13
CA ASN A 660 5.06 26.82 -17.66
C ASN A 660 3.66 26.33 -18.02
N THR A 661 3.30 25.11 -17.62
CA THR A 661 2.02 24.49 -17.98
C THR A 661 0.78 25.27 -17.49
N THR A 662 0.91 26.04 -16.41
CA THR A 662 -0.23 26.69 -15.74
C THR A 662 -0.18 28.19 -15.71
N ASN A 663 1.03 28.77 -15.81
CA ASN A 663 1.20 30.22 -15.69
C ASN A 663 2.38 30.74 -16.54
N THR A 664 2.44 32.05 -16.61
CA THR A 664 3.57 32.81 -17.19
C THR A 664 4.14 33.73 -16.11
N PHE A 665 5.45 33.75 -15.96
CA PHE A 665 6.11 34.62 -15.01
C PHE A 665 7.33 35.25 -15.60
N ASP A 666 7.69 36.43 -15.07
CA ASP A 666 8.81 37.25 -15.52
C ASP A 666 9.84 37.38 -14.40
N ILE A 667 11.11 37.36 -14.79
CA ILE A 667 12.18 37.86 -13.94
C ILE A 667 12.96 38.94 -14.71
N THR A 668 13.54 39.87 -13.98
CA THR A 668 14.40 40.90 -14.56
C THR A 668 15.76 40.85 -13.85
N LEU A 669 16.81 40.68 -14.63
CA LEU A 669 18.20 40.66 -14.18
C LEU A 669 18.97 41.76 -14.83
N ASP A 670 20.07 42.23 -14.21
CA ASP A 670 21.11 43.00 -14.88
C ASP A 670 21.56 42.27 -16.15
N LYS A 671 21.89 43.00 -17.22
CA LYS A 671 22.17 42.41 -18.54
C LYS A 671 23.26 41.35 -18.48
N ASP A 672 24.37 41.63 -17.79
CA ASP A 672 25.50 40.72 -17.76
C ASP A 672 25.20 39.47 -16.95
N LYS A 673 24.59 39.63 -15.76
CA LYS A 673 24.13 38.50 -14.93
C LYS A 673 23.01 37.69 -15.60
N GLY A 674 22.11 38.36 -16.32
CA GLY A 674 21.06 37.71 -17.11
C GLY A 674 21.64 36.89 -18.26
N SER A 675 22.64 37.40 -18.96
CA SER A 675 23.33 36.67 -20.03
C SER A 675 24.09 35.47 -19.49
N TRP A 676 24.80 35.62 -18.36
CA TRP A 676 25.43 34.51 -17.67
C TRP A 676 24.43 33.44 -17.30
N PHE A 677 23.30 33.80 -16.69
CA PHE A 677 22.26 32.84 -16.28
C PHE A 677 21.67 32.08 -17.47
N LEU A 678 21.42 32.76 -18.60
CA LEU A 678 20.94 32.11 -19.83
C LEU A 678 21.93 31.06 -20.34
N ASN A 679 23.22 31.33 -20.30
CA ASN A 679 24.28 30.38 -20.67
C ASN A 679 24.28 29.14 -19.73
N GLN A 680 23.92 29.34 -18.46
CA GLN A 680 23.82 28.22 -17.51
C GLN A 680 22.57 27.37 -17.69
N LEU A 681 21.44 27.90 -18.21
CA LEU A 681 20.17 27.20 -18.33
C LEU A 681 20.29 25.88 -19.11
N GLU A 682 21.10 25.86 -20.17
CA GLU A 682 21.35 24.62 -20.94
C GLU A 682 22.10 23.59 -20.08
N ALA A 683 23.07 23.97 -19.28
CA ALA A 683 23.82 23.11 -18.39
C ALA A 683 22.94 22.55 -17.24
N LEU A 684 21.92 23.33 -16.84
CA LEU A 684 20.96 22.96 -15.78
C LEU A 684 19.83 22.05 -16.27
N ASN A 685 19.72 21.82 -17.59
CA ASN A 685 18.64 20.98 -18.14
C ASN A 685 18.75 19.54 -17.68
N ILE A 686 17.62 18.94 -17.33
CA ILE A 686 17.53 17.55 -16.86
C ILE A 686 18.12 16.51 -17.83
N ASN A 687 18.11 16.81 -19.13
CA ASN A 687 18.65 15.92 -20.15
C ASN A 687 20.19 15.85 -20.15
N ASN A 688 20.84 16.75 -19.42
CA ASN A 688 22.29 16.70 -19.26
C ASN A 688 22.72 15.59 -18.31
N ASN A 689 23.65 14.78 -18.76
CA ASN A 689 24.18 13.66 -17.96
C ASN A 689 24.99 14.14 -16.73
N GLN A 690 25.45 15.38 -16.72
CA GLN A 690 26.24 15.96 -15.63
C GLN A 690 25.68 17.32 -15.24
N LEU A 691 24.73 17.33 -14.33
CA LEU A 691 24.22 18.55 -13.71
C LEU A 691 25.32 19.21 -12.87
N PRO A 692 25.50 20.56 -12.94
CA PRO A 692 26.47 21.26 -12.14
C PRO A 692 26.14 21.15 -10.65
N SER A 693 27.18 21.14 -9.81
CA SER A 693 27.00 21.27 -8.37
C SER A 693 26.85 22.76 -8.00
N PHE A 694 26.27 23.02 -6.82
CA PHE A 694 26.16 24.38 -6.27
C PHE A 694 27.49 25.07 -6.19
N SER A 695 28.55 24.36 -5.75
CA SER A 695 29.90 24.92 -5.71
C SER A 695 30.50 25.18 -7.09
N ALA A 696 30.18 24.36 -8.09
CA ALA A 696 30.65 24.60 -9.46
C ALA A 696 29.97 25.85 -10.07
N LEU A 697 28.64 25.97 -9.88
CA LEU A 697 27.89 27.15 -10.34
C LEU A 697 28.37 28.44 -9.65
N LYS A 698 28.63 28.35 -8.32
CA LYS A 698 29.20 29.48 -7.57
C LYS A 698 30.57 29.90 -8.12
N LYS A 699 31.45 28.92 -8.30
CA LYS A 699 32.80 29.20 -8.82
C LYS A 699 32.76 29.83 -10.22
N ASP A 700 31.89 29.34 -11.09
CA ASP A 700 31.72 29.88 -12.44
C ASP A 700 31.22 31.33 -12.39
N PHE A 701 30.20 31.64 -11.59
CA PHE A 701 29.72 33.02 -11.39
C PHE A 701 30.79 33.96 -10.85
N GLU A 702 31.58 33.52 -9.87
CA GLU A 702 32.62 34.29 -9.22
C GLU A 702 33.88 34.55 -10.12
N THR A 703 33.92 33.95 -11.33
CA THR A 703 34.92 34.30 -12.35
C THR A 703 34.62 35.66 -13.01
N GLU A 704 33.34 36.05 -13.05
CA GLU A 704 32.89 37.25 -13.77
C GLU A 704 32.26 38.30 -12.82
N PHE A 705 31.70 37.87 -11.68
CA PHE A 705 30.97 38.71 -10.76
C PHE A 705 31.40 38.47 -9.31
N GLU A 706 31.04 39.39 -8.43
CA GLU A 706 31.20 39.28 -6.99
C GLU A 706 29.84 38.88 -6.34
N ASP A 707 29.89 38.37 -5.09
CA ASP A 707 28.73 38.12 -4.23
C ASP A 707 27.69 37.16 -4.82
N PHE A 708 28.09 35.91 -5.11
CA PHE A 708 27.20 34.88 -5.58
C PHE A 708 25.99 34.69 -4.66
N GLU A 709 26.17 34.71 -3.35
CA GLU A 709 25.08 34.56 -2.37
C GLU A 709 24.02 35.66 -2.52
N LEU A 710 24.43 36.91 -2.74
CA LEU A 710 23.52 38.03 -2.96
C LEU A 710 22.70 37.83 -4.26
N PHE A 711 23.33 37.31 -5.31
CA PHE A 711 22.64 36.94 -6.55
C PHE A 711 21.70 35.78 -6.33
N TRP A 712 22.20 34.66 -5.73
CA TRP A 712 21.47 33.42 -5.55
C TRP A 712 20.22 33.56 -4.66
N PHE A 713 20.28 34.39 -3.61
CA PHE A 713 19.16 34.67 -2.71
C PHE A 713 18.36 35.93 -3.11
N SER A 714 18.59 36.48 -4.30
CA SER A 714 17.82 37.61 -4.82
C SER A 714 16.36 37.22 -5.14
N LYS A 715 15.47 38.22 -5.20
CA LYS A 715 14.08 38.04 -5.56
C LYS A 715 13.86 37.29 -6.89
N PRO A 716 14.57 37.63 -8.01
CA PRO A 716 14.46 36.90 -9.25
C PRO A 716 14.81 35.40 -9.12
N MET A 717 15.87 35.05 -8.38
CA MET A 717 16.30 33.68 -8.19
C MET A 717 15.30 32.89 -7.28
N ASN A 718 14.67 33.59 -6.33
CA ASN A 718 13.59 33.00 -5.53
C ASN A 718 12.38 32.63 -6.40
N VAL A 719 11.99 33.56 -7.32
CA VAL A 719 10.90 33.26 -8.27
C VAL A 719 11.22 32.02 -9.11
N LEU A 720 12.46 31.88 -9.58
CA LEU A 720 12.89 30.69 -10.32
C LEU A 720 12.81 29.40 -9.46
N ARG A 721 13.25 29.48 -8.20
CA ARG A 721 13.13 28.33 -7.27
C ARG A 721 11.70 27.91 -7.03
N ASP A 722 10.79 28.85 -6.91
CA ASP A 722 9.36 28.56 -6.77
C ASP A 722 8.75 28.00 -8.06
N ASN A 723 9.43 28.11 -9.21
CA ASN A 723 8.96 27.68 -10.52
C ASN A 723 9.84 26.61 -11.20
N GLY A 724 10.67 25.90 -10.46
CA GLY A 724 11.35 24.70 -10.98
C GLY A 724 12.88 24.76 -11.04
N LEU A 725 13.53 25.76 -10.42
CA LEU A 725 14.97 25.71 -10.19
C LEU A 725 15.25 24.97 -8.89
N LEU A 726 15.63 23.72 -9.00
CA LEU A 726 15.76 22.77 -7.90
C LEU A 726 17.19 22.61 -7.40
N ILE A 727 17.33 22.39 -6.09
CA ILE A 727 18.58 22.04 -5.39
C ILE A 727 18.43 20.60 -4.87
N LEU A 728 19.16 19.67 -5.45
CA LEU A 728 18.95 18.23 -5.25
C LEU A 728 20.18 17.52 -4.66
#